data_9a95bafb747d6ff0ba255625334ed4cf
#
_entry.id   9a95bafb747d6ff0ba255625334ed4cf
#
_cell.length_a   1.000
_cell.length_b   1.000
_cell.length_c   1.000
_cell.angle_alpha   90.00
_cell.angle_beta   90.00
_cell.angle_gamma   90.00
#
_symmetry.space_group_name_H-M   'P 1'
#
loop_
_entity.id
_entity.type
_entity.pdbx_description
1 polymer ?
#
loop_
_entity_poly.entity_id
_entity_poly.type
_entity_poly.pdbx_seq_one_letter_code
_entity_poly.pdbx_strand_id
1 'polypeptide(L)'
;MEVTKWMVHVCVFLVIGVVHSQIVTQTDLNNIADNLIVKVDVIRNYDNGNLHLIKVTFNNKASKSLSGYNWKIYFYSFFIVEPSHILSKDGLYTKPDGYTLPNVNLKLMHENGCLFSMSPTSEFIGLPHNEKREITFSAALWAISKTDFPPNWYMTANGLNARVISSTKGDFVGEFTSDKQWKRKKADKYDPYSPSVRYHRYKTTNSNVQQIVVIPTPKEITNKDHTKLLDVSGNVTIVHNGLDEEAKLITDKYNFDIGKTASTSGVNIYLFINNSISSSEGYTLSVNPSARCVTISGKTNTGVFYGVQSLLSLLSQGNNLQQMEIRDEPRYEFRGMYVDVSRNFVSKTVLEKLMDAMAMYKLNKLHLHLADDEGWRIEIQGLSELTQIGSKRCHSERDGICLIPQLGSGPDTSTSGSGFYSIQEYKDILSYAKKCHIEVIPEIDTPGHARAAIIAMEARYRKYKNTNVTKAVKYRLIDPNDTSKYLTNQLFNDNAVNPCIESTYVFIEKVVSELKAMHTDAGHPLNIYHFGGDEVAKTAWVNSTKCDQLNFNFSGDTASIRNELKNYFTQRVANITFTHGLNMAGWEDGFNAGDGMPFDISMYQNQHIYSNAWDNVWEWGEARRAYNYANAGYKVIMSHATHLYFDHPYEPDPEERGLYWATRCTDSYKTFGFQPDNLYQNIDVTVMGASISRAGICKSNTTCPLLHKPKNIAGMQGHLWSETILSEDNFYYMVFPRLLALAERAWHKASWENVIDETLQNSMRTRDWDNFAETVGKKELKRLDDIGIKYRVPPPGASNEGGEIKLNTVFPGLNIEFSKDNQIWKTGTIRDTASTVFLRTKSADGRRTSRVVQFNPATSTAWTIQLSFTTITLCSSILYICLLRH
;
A
#
# COMPACT_ATOMS: atom_id res chain seq x y z
N MET A 1 65.50 -75.54 6.73
CA MET A 1 64.62 -75.24 7.90
C MET A 1 64.61 -73.78 8.11
N GLU A 2 64.00 -73.09 7.26
CA GLU A 2 63.88 -71.65 7.32
C GLU A 2 62.39 -71.30 7.42
N VAL A 3 62.04 -70.59 8.47
CA VAL A 3 60.69 -70.05 8.65
C VAL A 3 60.66 -68.63 8.03
N THR A 4 60.09 -68.58 6.88
CA THR A 4 59.88 -67.28 6.17
C THR A 4 58.80 -66.48 6.89
N LYS A 5 59.21 -65.37 7.52
CA LYS A 5 58.27 -64.35 8.10
C LYS A 5 57.59 -63.64 6.90
N TRP A 6 56.31 -63.84 6.81
CA TRP A 6 55.44 -62.96 6.04
C TRP A 6 55.08 -61.72 6.90
N MET A 7 55.68 -60.57 6.55
CA MET A 7 55.22 -59.28 7.00
C MET A 7 54.04 -58.85 6.09
N VAL A 8 52.83 -59.01 6.63
CA VAL A 8 51.68 -58.40 6.01
C VAL A 8 51.71 -56.89 6.39
N HIS A 9 52.12 -56.06 5.41
CA HIS A 9 51.90 -54.63 5.48
C HIS A 9 50.44 -54.37 5.28
N VAL A 10 49.69 -54.20 6.41
CA VAL A 10 48.38 -53.59 6.37
C VAL A 10 48.58 -52.07 6.16
N CYS A 11 48.55 -51.64 4.92
CA CYS A 11 48.34 -50.25 4.58
C CYS A 11 46.93 -49.88 5.08
N VAL A 12 46.85 -49.39 6.30
CA VAL A 12 45.65 -48.65 6.74
C VAL A 12 45.68 -47.33 5.97
N PHE A 13 45.00 -47.29 4.82
CA PHE A 13 44.56 -46.06 4.24
C PHE A 13 43.55 -45.47 5.22
N LEU A 14 44.00 -44.57 6.06
CA LEU A 14 43.16 -43.58 6.71
C LEU A 14 42.57 -42.74 5.60
N VAL A 15 41.46 -43.22 5.00
CA VAL A 15 40.54 -42.37 4.31
C VAL A 15 39.95 -41.52 5.44
N ILE A 16 40.51 -40.35 5.67
CA ILE A 16 39.84 -39.28 6.38
C ILE A 16 38.69 -38.90 5.48
N GLY A 17 37.67 -39.74 5.44
CA GLY A 17 36.36 -39.34 4.99
C GLY A 17 35.95 -38.21 5.90
N VAL A 18 35.97 -36.99 5.39
CA VAL A 18 35.27 -35.86 6.04
C VAL A 18 33.82 -36.32 6.16
N VAL A 19 33.48 -36.89 7.32
CA VAL A 19 32.11 -37.24 7.64
C VAL A 19 31.41 -35.89 7.67
N HIS A 20 30.76 -35.53 6.58
CA HIS A 20 29.88 -34.39 6.53
C HIS A 20 28.74 -34.68 7.49
N SER A 21 28.86 -34.18 8.73
CA SER A 21 27.84 -34.36 9.76
C SER A 21 26.54 -33.73 9.23
N GLN A 22 25.56 -34.53 8.92
CA GLN A 22 24.23 -34.06 8.56
C GLN A 22 23.55 -33.43 9.76
N ILE A 23 22.62 -32.54 9.54
CA ILE A 23 21.71 -32.03 10.56
C ILE A 23 20.72 -33.17 10.86
N VAL A 24 20.86 -33.83 11.99
CA VAL A 24 20.09 -35.05 12.30
C VAL A 24 19.07 -34.84 13.42
N THR A 25 19.16 -33.78 14.20
CA THR A 25 18.23 -33.50 15.30
C THR A 25 17.61 -32.10 15.20
N GLN A 26 16.41 -31.96 15.75
CA GLN A 26 15.76 -30.64 15.85
C GLN A 26 16.59 -29.65 16.67
N THR A 27 17.27 -30.10 17.70
CA THR A 27 18.18 -29.29 18.51
C THR A 27 19.33 -28.73 17.68
N ASP A 28 19.91 -29.51 16.79
CA ASP A 28 20.99 -29.06 15.90
C ASP A 28 20.50 -28.02 14.91
N LEU A 29 19.34 -28.24 14.26
CA LEU A 29 18.70 -27.27 13.37
C LEU A 29 18.39 -25.97 14.09
N ASN A 30 17.81 -26.04 15.29
CA ASN A 30 17.49 -24.87 16.10
C ASN A 30 18.77 -24.10 16.48
N ASN A 31 19.80 -24.81 16.94
CA ASN A 31 21.09 -24.17 17.30
C ASN A 31 21.71 -23.43 16.12
N ILE A 32 21.69 -24.03 14.93
CA ILE A 32 22.22 -23.38 13.70
C ILE A 32 21.35 -22.19 13.33
N ALA A 33 20.04 -22.33 13.21
CA ALA A 33 19.16 -21.27 12.81
C ALA A 33 19.16 -20.08 13.80
N ASP A 34 19.27 -20.33 15.09
CA ASP A 34 19.31 -19.29 16.12
C ASP A 34 20.65 -18.54 16.16
N ASN A 35 21.74 -19.12 15.66
CA ASN A 35 23.10 -18.57 15.73
C ASN A 35 23.75 -18.32 14.35
N LEU A 36 23.07 -18.57 13.26
CA LEU A 36 23.52 -18.18 11.93
C LEU A 36 23.21 -16.70 11.70
N ILE A 37 24.26 -15.88 11.61
CA ILE A 37 24.10 -14.45 11.31
C ILE A 37 24.08 -14.28 9.80
N VAL A 38 22.97 -13.79 9.29
CA VAL A 38 22.77 -13.44 7.88
C VAL A 38 22.82 -11.93 7.72
N LYS A 39 23.57 -11.45 6.73
CA LYS A 39 23.57 -10.05 6.30
C LYS A 39 23.43 -10.02 4.78
N VAL A 40 22.60 -9.10 4.29
CA VAL A 40 22.42 -8.83 2.86
C VAL A 40 22.93 -7.43 2.56
N ASP A 41 23.84 -7.31 1.59
CA ASP A 41 24.34 -6.05 1.09
C ASP A 41 23.97 -5.90 -0.40
N VAL A 42 23.34 -4.79 -0.78
CA VAL A 42 23.23 -4.41 -2.19
C VAL A 42 24.61 -3.90 -2.64
N ILE A 43 25.24 -4.59 -3.56
CA ILE A 43 26.54 -4.15 -4.08
C ILE A 43 26.35 -3.03 -5.11
N ARG A 44 25.42 -3.23 -6.02
CA ARG A 44 25.03 -2.21 -7.01
C ARG A 44 23.77 -2.61 -7.78
N ASN A 45 23.08 -1.62 -8.27
CA ASN A 45 22.18 -1.71 -9.41
C ASN A 45 22.98 -1.42 -10.69
N TYR A 46 22.74 -2.15 -11.78
CA TYR A 46 23.45 -1.92 -13.04
C TYR A 46 22.90 -0.72 -13.78
N ASP A 47 23.76 -0.02 -14.53
CA ASP A 47 23.46 1.23 -15.22
C ASP A 47 22.28 1.13 -16.22
N ASN A 48 22.05 -0.06 -16.78
CA ASN A 48 20.91 -0.33 -17.68
C ASN A 48 19.59 -0.59 -16.94
N GLY A 49 19.63 -0.85 -15.62
CA GLY A 49 18.45 -1.14 -14.80
C GLY A 49 17.86 -2.54 -14.99
N ASN A 50 18.55 -3.46 -15.62
CA ASN A 50 18.04 -4.81 -15.89
C ASN A 50 18.35 -5.80 -14.77
N LEU A 51 19.41 -5.54 -14.01
CA LEU A 51 19.90 -6.41 -12.94
C LEU A 51 20.40 -5.58 -11.77
N HIS A 52 20.41 -6.20 -10.60
CA HIS A 52 21.18 -5.76 -9.44
C HIS A 52 22.03 -6.91 -8.91
N LEU A 53 23.10 -6.58 -8.21
CA LEU A 53 24.03 -7.51 -7.59
C LEU A 53 23.92 -7.41 -6.09
N ILE A 54 23.65 -8.52 -5.45
CA ILE A 54 23.59 -8.64 -3.99
C ILE A 54 24.67 -9.57 -3.46
N LYS A 55 25.08 -9.32 -2.24
CA LYS A 55 25.95 -10.17 -1.48
C LYS A 55 25.26 -10.62 -0.21
N VAL A 56 25.17 -11.91 0.01
CA VAL A 56 24.67 -12.52 1.25
C VAL A 56 25.87 -13.04 2.03
N THR A 57 26.05 -12.59 3.24
CA THR A 57 27.08 -13.07 4.17
C THR A 57 26.45 -13.97 5.20
N PHE A 58 26.86 -15.23 5.25
CA PHE A 58 26.58 -16.16 6.32
C PHE A 58 27.76 -16.21 7.30
N ASN A 59 27.52 -15.97 8.57
CA ASN A 59 28.50 -16.08 9.65
C ASN A 59 27.98 -17.07 10.68
N ASN A 60 28.56 -18.25 10.73
CA ASN A 60 28.13 -19.33 11.60
C ASN A 60 28.65 -19.15 13.02
N LYS A 61 27.79 -18.71 13.93
CA LYS A 61 28.06 -18.60 15.36
C LYS A 61 27.50 -19.78 16.15
N ALA A 62 26.88 -20.75 15.48
CA ALA A 62 26.40 -21.97 16.11
C ALA A 62 27.57 -22.84 16.61
N SER A 63 27.34 -23.61 17.65
CA SER A 63 28.34 -24.56 18.18
C SER A 63 28.71 -25.70 17.22
N LYS A 64 27.92 -25.88 16.15
CA LYS A 64 28.12 -26.89 15.10
C LYS A 64 28.36 -26.26 13.74
N SER A 65 29.08 -26.97 12.89
CA SER A 65 29.21 -26.62 11.48
C SER A 65 27.90 -26.78 10.75
N LEU A 66 27.59 -25.85 9.85
CA LEU A 66 26.55 -26.03 8.84
C LEU A 66 27.15 -26.89 7.72
N SER A 67 26.84 -28.17 7.70
CA SER A 67 27.45 -29.18 6.83
C SER A 67 26.42 -30.22 6.37
N GLY A 68 26.82 -31.14 5.48
CA GLY A 68 25.93 -32.12 4.88
C GLY A 68 25.05 -31.52 3.79
N TYR A 69 24.10 -32.29 3.23
CA TYR A 69 23.26 -31.91 2.09
C TYR A 69 21.77 -32.19 2.33
N ASN A 70 21.39 -32.35 3.58
CA ASN A 70 19.98 -32.61 3.94
C ASN A 70 19.23 -31.37 4.41
N TRP A 71 19.74 -30.17 4.17
CA TRP A 71 19.15 -28.92 4.59
C TRP A 71 18.89 -27.98 3.42
N LYS A 72 17.95 -27.03 3.64
CA LYS A 72 17.69 -25.90 2.76
C LYS A 72 17.54 -24.62 3.57
N ILE A 73 17.95 -23.48 2.99
CA ILE A 73 17.60 -22.14 3.45
C ILE A 73 16.60 -21.56 2.47
N TYR A 74 15.45 -21.10 2.98
CA TYR A 74 14.45 -20.40 2.21
C TYR A 74 14.56 -18.91 2.47
N PHE A 75 14.41 -18.11 1.38
CA PHE A 75 14.48 -16.67 1.41
C PHE A 75 13.48 -16.06 0.44
N TYR A 76 13.29 -14.74 0.50
CA TYR A 76 12.30 -14.04 -0.31
C TYR A 76 12.98 -13.02 -1.22
N SER A 77 12.50 -12.91 -2.47
CA SER A 77 12.89 -11.89 -3.44
C SER A 77 11.69 -11.49 -4.27
N PHE A 78 11.45 -10.19 -4.43
CA PHE A 78 10.40 -9.68 -5.33
C PHE A 78 10.73 -9.87 -6.80
N PHE A 79 12.00 -10.15 -7.13
CA PHE A 79 12.46 -10.32 -8.50
C PHE A 79 13.18 -11.65 -8.68
N ILE A 80 13.13 -12.18 -9.90
CA ILE A 80 13.79 -13.44 -10.22
C ILE A 80 15.30 -13.34 -9.98
N VAL A 81 15.80 -14.25 -9.16
CA VAL A 81 17.23 -14.44 -8.87
C VAL A 81 17.85 -15.19 -10.04
N GLU A 82 19.07 -14.78 -10.47
CA GLU A 82 19.81 -15.34 -11.58
C GLU A 82 18.95 -15.57 -12.85
N PRO A 83 18.28 -14.52 -13.39
CA PRO A 83 17.27 -14.67 -14.44
C PRO A 83 17.80 -15.34 -15.71
N SER A 84 19.04 -15.13 -16.08
CA SER A 84 19.66 -15.77 -17.25
C SER A 84 19.78 -17.30 -17.13
N HIS A 85 19.79 -17.81 -15.91
CA HIS A 85 19.94 -19.23 -15.59
C HIS A 85 18.61 -19.89 -15.20
N ILE A 86 17.81 -19.22 -14.37
CA ILE A 86 16.57 -19.75 -13.80
C ILE A 86 15.38 -19.58 -14.74
N LEU A 87 15.24 -18.45 -15.45
CA LEU A 87 14.14 -18.25 -16.39
C LEU A 87 14.27 -19.12 -17.65
N SER A 88 13.13 -19.53 -18.20
CA SER A 88 13.02 -20.06 -19.56
C SER A 88 13.40 -18.98 -20.59
N LYS A 89 13.71 -19.40 -21.82
CA LYS A 89 14.16 -18.49 -22.88
C LYS A 89 13.12 -17.44 -23.28
N ASP A 90 11.85 -17.83 -23.18
CA ASP A 90 10.66 -16.99 -23.46
C ASP A 90 10.17 -16.20 -22.23
N GLY A 91 10.76 -16.44 -21.06
CA GLY A 91 10.36 -15.77 -19.80
C GLY A 91 9.04 -16.26 -19.18
N LEU A 92 8.43 -17.31 -19.74
CA LEU A 92 7.10 -17.76 -19.33
C LEU A 92 7.09 -18.67 -18.09
N TYR A 93 8.23 -19.22 -17.69
CA TYR A 93 8.33 -20.09 -16.51
C TYR A 93 9.76 -20.15 -15.98
N THR A 94 9.92 -20.66 -14.76
CA THR A 94 11.22 -20.94 -14.16
C THR A 94 11.57 -22.42 -14.34
N LYS A 95 12.85 -22.70 -14.64
CA LYS A 95 13.35 -24.04 -14.87
C LYS A 95 13.34 -24.86 -13.57
N PRO A 96 12.85 -26.10 -13.60
CA PRO A 96 12.74 -26.94 -12.41
C PRO A 96 14.09 -27.35 -11.83
N ASP A 97 15.15 -27.33 -12.64
CA ASP A 97 16.49 -27.74 -12.19
C ASP A 97 17.24 -26.68 -11.39
N GLY A 98 16.71 -25.43 -11.37
CA GLY A 98 17.35 -24.31 -10.71
C GLY A 98 18.75 -23.99 -11.27
N TYR A 99 19.60 -23.37 -10.43
CA TYR A 99 20.95 -22.95 -10.82
C TYR A 99 21.95 -23.17 -9.68
N THR A 100 23.05 -23.87 -9.96
CA THR A 100 24.14 -24.05 -9.00
C THR A 100 25.14 -22.91 -9.10
N LEU A 101 25.33 -22.18 -8.01
CA LEU A 101 26.33 -21.13 -7.88
C LEU A 101 27.74 -21.76 -7.87
N PRO A 102 28.59 -21.51 -8.88
CA PRO A 102 29.79 -22.32 -9.12
C PRO A 102 30.85 -22.23 -8.01
N ASN A 103 30.95 -21.09 -7.31
CA ASN A 103 32.03 -20.88 -6.34
C ASN A 103 31.67 -21.29 -4.89
N VAL A 104 30.44 -21.67 -4.64
CA VAL A 104 29.94 -21.94 -3.28
C VAL A 104 29.20 -23.27 -3.17
N ASN A 105 28.98 -23.92 -4.31
CA ASN A 105 28.34 -25.24 -4.41
C ASN A 105 26.97 -25.28 -3.73
N LEU A 106 26.18 -24.15 -3.87
CA LEU A 106 24.80 -24.03 -3.47
C LEU A 106 23.91 -23.93 -4.69
N LYS A 107 22.83 -24.68 -4.69
CA LYS A 107 21.81 -24.69 -5.74
C LYS A 107 20.68 -23.73 -5.37
N LEU A 108 20.43 -22.72 -6.21
CA LEU A 108 19.31 -21.80 -6.13
C LEU A 108 18.09 -22.38 -6.86
N MET A 109 16.92 -22.27 -6.24
CA MET A 109 15.63 -22.66 -6.82
C MET A 109 14.60 -21.54 -6.64
N HIS A 110 13.78 -21.32 -7.64
CA HIS A 110 12.52 -20.60 -7.48
C HIS A 110 11.42 -21.58 -7.07
N GLU A 111 10.82 -21.40 -5.92
CA GLU A 111 9.77 -22.31 -5.44
C GLU A 111 8.39 -21.92 -6.01
N ASN A 112 7.93 -20.72 -5.78
CA ASN A 112 6.79 -20.03 -6.41
C ASN A 112 6.59 -18.65 -5.77
N GLY A 113 6.00 -17.69 -6.49
CA GLY A 113 5.87 -16.33 -5.99
C GLY A 113 7.23 -15.74 -5.59
N CYS A 114 7.29 -15.02 -4.48
CA CYS A 114 8.55 -14.45 -4.02
C CYS A 114 9.45 -15.44 -3.23
N LEU A 115 9.09 -16.71 -3.12
CA LEU A 115 9.84 -17.71 -2.34
C LEU A 115 10.94 -18.38 -3.19
N PHE A 116 12.16 -18.34 -2.67
CA PHE A 116 13.33 -19.01 -3.23
C PHE A 116 13.98 -19.89 -2.18
N SER A 117 14.79 -20.86 -2.63
CA SER A 117 15.59 -21.68 -1.74
C SER A 117 17.05 -21.82 -2.20
N MET A 118 17.93 -22.04 -1.23
CA MET A 118 19.31 -22.47 -1.41
C MET A 118 19.52 -23.82 -0.76
N SER A 119 20.06 -24.78 -1.47
CA SER A 119 20.43 -26.11 -0.95
C SER A 119 21.86 -26.47 -1.31
N PRO A 120 22.59 -27.20 -0.44
CA PRO A 120 23.96 -27.66 -0.75
C PRO A 120 23.96 -28.73 -1.83
N THR A 121 24.97 -28.68 -2.69
CA THR A 121 25.33 -29.82 -3.59
C THR A 121 26.24 -30.80 -2.87
N SER A 122 26.53 -31.94 -3.46
CA SER A 122 27.49 -32.91 -2.93
C SER A 122 28.91 -32.37 -2.73
N GLU A 123 29.24 -31.27 -3.41
CA GLU A 123 30.54 -30.59 -3.34
C GLU A 123 30.61 -29.47 -2.31
N PHE A 124 29.52 -29.25 -1.55
CA PHE A 124 29.48 -28.21 -0.52
C PHE A 124 30.40 -28.57 0.65
N ILE A 125 31.40 -27.75 0.88
CA ILE A 125 32.47 -28.03 1.88
C ILE A 125 32.05 -27.65 3.33
N GLY A 126 30.82 -27.26 3.55
CA GLY A 126 30.34 -26.85 4.88
C GLY A 126 30.72 -25.39 5.25
N LEU A 127 30.14 -24.91 6.37
CA LEU A 127 30.49 -23.64 7.01
C LEU A 127 30.77 -23.92 8.48
N PRO A 128 32.05 -24.05 8.90
CA PRO A 128 32.46 -24.32 10.28
C PRO A 128 32.01 -23.23 11.27
N HIS A 129 32.08 -23.58 12.57
CA HIS A 129 31.86 -22.63 13.66
C HIS A 129 32.82 -21.45 13.55
N ASN A 130 32.30 -20.24 13.77
CA ASN A 130 32.99 -18.94 13.66
C ASN A 130 33.50 -18.56 12.25
N GLU A 131 33.22 -19.33 11.23
CA GLU A 131 33.57 -18.97 9.87
C GLU A 131 32.48 -18.15 9.18
N LYS A 132 32.92 -17.39 8.16
CA LYS A 132 32.05 -16.60 7.27
C LYS A 132 32.15 -17.13 5.86
N ARG A 133 31.01 -17.06 5.17
CA ARG A 133 30.93 -17.29 3.73
C ARG A 133 30.12 -16.20 3.06
N GLU A 134 30.69 -15.62 2.03
CA GLU A 134 30.02 -14.65 1.17
C GLU A 134 29.53 -15.32 -0.10
N ILE A 135 28.31 -15.05 -0.45
CA ILE A 135 27.65 -15.54 -1.65
C ILE A 135 27.19 -14.33 -2.44
N THR A 136 27.53 -14.28 -3.71
CA THR A 136 27.13 -13.18 -4.59
C THR A 136 26.31 -13.73 -5.75
N PHE A 137 25.16 -13.12 -5.99
CA PHE A 137 24.30 -13.44 -7.13
C PHE A 137 23.54 -12.21 -7.60
N SER A 138 23.05 -12.24 -8.83
CA SER A 138 22.25 -11.18 -9.41
C SER A 138 20.77 -11.49 -9.26
N ALA A 139 19.93 -10.42 -9.27
CA ALA A 139 18.51 -10.59 -9.50
C ALA A 139 18.02 -9.55 -10.52
N ALA A 140 16.84 -9.78 -11.09
CA ALA A 140 16.27 -8.92 -12.11
C ALA A 140 15.95 -7.52 -11.55
N LEU A 141 15.94 -6.53 -12.42
CA LEU A 141 15.64 -5.13 -12.11
C LEU A 141 16.59 -4.55 -11.04
N TRP A 142 16.11 -4.02 -9.94
CA TRP A 142 16.85 -3.24 -8.95
C TRP A 142 16.41 -3.52 -7.52
N ALA A 143 17.30 -3.26 -6.56
CA ALA A 143 16.99 -3.20 -5.15
C ALA A 143 17.54 -1.88 -4.59
N ILE A 144 16.69 -1.04 -4.00
CA ILE A 144 17.02 0.33 -3.57
C ILE A 144 16.48 0.69 -2.19
N SER A 145 15.85 -0.29 -1.53
CA SER A 145 15.26 -0.11 -0.20
C SER A 145 15.57 -1.34 0.67
N LYS A 146 15.68 -1.14 1.98
CA LYS A 146 15.77 -2.26 2.93
C LYS A 146 14.58 -3.19 2.86
N THR A 147 13.40 -2.67 2.51
CA THR A 147 12.17 -3.47 2.37
C THR A 147 12.12 -4.34 1.12
N ASP A 148 13.08 -4.24 0.20
CA ASP A 148 13.22 -5.16 -0.93
C ASP A 148 13.65 -6.57 -0.49
N PHE A 149 14.06 -6.72 0.78
CA PHE A 149 14.47 -7.98 1.39
C PHE A 149 13.54 -8.36 2.54
N PRO A 150 12.43 -9.08 2.26
CA PRO A 150 11.50 -9.48 3.31
C PRO A 150 12.17 -10.34 4.40
N PRO A 151 11.77 -10.20 5.68
CA PRO A 151 12.40 -10.86 6.81
C PRO A 151 12.04 -12.35 6.94
N ASN A 152 12.43 -12.96 8.07
CA ASN A 152 12.07 -14.32 8.46
C ASN A 152 12.52 -15.40 7.49
N TRP A 153 13.74 -15.29 6.94
CA TRP A 153 14.35 -16.40 6.25
C TRP A 153 14.40 -17.61 7.18
N TYR A 154 14.27 -18.81 6.64
CA TYR A 154 14.17 -20.00 7.48
C TYR A 154 14.93 -21.18 6.91
N MET A 155 15.26 -22.12 7.79
CA MET A 155 15.93 -23.37 7.47
C MET A 155 15.01 -24.55 7.65
N THR A 156 15.22 -25.57 6.81
CA THR A 156 14.68 -26.92 6.97
C THR A 156 15.78 -27.96 6.91
N ALA A 157 15.52 -29.11 7.47
CA ALA A 157 16.30 -30.32 7.20
C ALA A 157 15.35 -31.52 7.15
N ASN A 158 15.71 -32.56 6.40
CA ASN A 158 14.83 -33.70 6.11
C ASN A 158 14.18 -34.27 7.40
N GLY A 159 12.84 -34.28 7.43
CA GLY A 159 12.05 -34.80 8.53
C GLY A 159 12.03 -33.95 9.81
N LEU A 160 12.60 -32.75 9.80
CA LEU A 160 12.60 -31.81 10.93
C LEU A 160 11.64 -30.63 10.67
N ASN A 161 11.14 -30.03 11.76
CA ASN A 161 10.33 -28.82 11.67
C ASN A 161 11.19 -27.62 11.23
N ALA A 162 10.68 -26.83 10.31
CA ALA A 162 11.34 -25.61 9.84
C ALA A 162 11.58 -24.60 10.98
N ARG A 163 12.69 -23.86 10.92
CA ARG A 163 13.09 -22.87 11.92
C ARG A 163 13.52 -21.56 11.27
N VAL A 164 12.95 -20.43 11.74
CA VAL A 164 13.38 -19.09 11.31
C VAL A 164 14.83 -18.84 11.71
N ILE A 165 15.62 -18.28 10.80
CA ILE A 165 16.98 -17.81 11.09
C ILE A 165 16.85 -16.51 11.89
N SER A 166 17.21 -16.55 13.17
CA SER A 166 16.91 -15.49 14.15
C SER A 166 17.45 -14.11 13.75
N SER A 167 18.59 -14.05 13.09
CA SER A 167 19.22 -12.81 12.62
C SER A 167 18.42 -12.09 11.51
N THR A 168 17.50 -12.78 10.84
CA THR A 168 16.70 -12.19 9.74
C THR A 168 15.34 -11.66 10.20
N LYS A 169 15.02 -11.72 11.50
CA LYS A 169 13.76 -11.16 12.05
C LYS A 169 13.76 -9.64 12.14
N GLY A 170 14.94 -9.03 12.25
CA GLY A 170 15.13 -7.58 12.36
C GLY A 170 15.79 -6.98 11.13
N ASP A 171 16.56 -5.93 11.33
CA ASP A 171 17.35 -5.30 10.26
C ASP A 171 18.61 -6.13 10.00
N PHE A 172 18.62 -6.83 8.88
CA PHE A 172 19.75 -7.64 8.40
C PHE A 172 20.29 -7.14 7.06
N VAL A 173 19.78 -6.02 6.59
CA VAL A 173 20.19 -5.39 5.32
C VAL A 173 21.25 -4.33 5.61
N GLY A 174 22.34 -4.34 4.85
CA GLY A 174 23.41 -3.35 4.97
C GLY A 174 22.97 -1.95 4.55
N GLU A 175 23.77 -0.97 4.95
CA GLU A 175 23.55 0.44 4.63
C GLU A 175 23.74 0.71 3.13
N PHE A 176 22.93 1.64 2.61
CA PHE A 176 23.04 2.16 1.25
C PHE A 176 23.93 3.41 1.28
N THR A 177 25.17 3.31 0.83
CA THR A 177 26.20 4.34 0.97
C THR A 177 26.59 5.02 -0.34
N SER A 178 26.10 4.55 -1.48
CA SER A 178 26.45 5.09 -2.80
C SER A 178 25.25 5.12 -3.75
N ASP A 179 25.34 5.98 -4.75
CA ASP A 179 24.33 6.11 -5.80
C ASP A 179 24.11 4.82 -6.59
N LYS A 180 25.12 3.97 -6.72
CA LYS A 180 25.01 2.65 -7.34
C LYS A 180 24.07 1.71 -6.57
N GLN A 181 23.79 1.99 -5.31
CA GLN A 181 22.91 1.20 -4.48
C GLN A 181 21.47 1.74 -4.49
N TRP A 182 21.26 3.07 -4.39
CA TRP A 182 19.91 3.64 -4.30
C TRP A 182 19.34 4.16 -5.62
N LYS A 183 20.08 4.23 -6.72
CA LYS A 183 19.57 4.54 -8.06
C LYS A 183 19.24 3.25 -8.81
N ARG A 184 18.05 3.19 -9.41
CA ARG A 184 17.57 2.02 -10.15
C ARG A 184 18.35 1.79 -11.45
N LYS A 185 18.81 2.89 -12.08
CA LYS A 185 19.69 2.91 -13.26
C LYS A 185 20.38 4.27 -13.38
N LYS A 186 21.34 4.40 -14.30
CA LYS A 186 22.09 5.67 -14.52
C LYS A 186 21.19 6.88 -14.74
N ALA A 187 20.03 6.69 -15.36
CA ALA A 187 19.08 7.78 -15.65
C ALA A 187 18.20 8.18 -14.46
N ASP A 188 18.20 7.43 -13.35
CA ASP A 188 17.40 7.73 -12.17
C ASP A 188 17.84 9.07 -11.54
N LYS A 189 16.87 9.97 -11.36
CA LYS A 189 17.07 11.33 -10.84
C LYS A 189 16.86 11.44 -9.34
N TYR A 190 16.41 10.37 -8.70
CA TYR A 190 16.15 10.40 -7.27
C TYR A 190 17.41 10.12 -6.46
N ASP A 191 17.60 10.92 -5.43
CA ASP A 191 18.58 10.73 -4.37
C ASP A 191 17.88 10.79 -3.01
N PRO A 192 18.38 10.11 -1.98
CA PRO A 192 17.85 10.23 -0.62
C PRO A 192 17.85 11.69 -0.16
N TYR A 193 16.77 12.14 0.46
CA TYR A 193 16.72 13.52 0.92
C TYR A 193 17.66 13.75 2.10
N SER A 194 18.64 14.64 1.90
CA SER A 194 19.41 15.19 3.01
C SER A 194 18.56 16.14 3.86
N PRO A 195 18.96 16.46 5.10
CA PRO A 195 18.27 17.48 5.88
C PRO A 195 18.17 18.84 5.16
N SER A 196 19.18 19.23 4.38
CA SER A 196 19.13 20.46 3.59
C SER A 196 18.05 20.41 2.50
N VAL A 197 17.96 19.29 1.79
CA VAL A 197 16.91 19.11 0.76
C VAL A 197 15.53 19.17 1.40
N ARG A 198 15.33 18.50 2.55
CA ARG A 198 14.05 18.58 3.30
C ARG A 198 13.73 20.01 3.72
N TYR A 199 14.71 20.75 4.25
CA TYR A 199 14.51 22.12 4.69
C TYR A 199 13.99 23.00 3.56
N HIS A 200 14.65 22.98 2.39
CA HIS A 200 14.24 23.80 1.26
C HIS A 200 12.90 23.34 0.66
N ARG A 201 12.65 22.04 0.62
CA ARG A 201 11.39 21.47 0.13
C ARG A 201 10.19 21.86 0.99
N TYR A 202 10.39 21.97 2.32
CA TYR A 202 9.32 22.25 3.29
C TYR A 202 9.36 23.69 3.81
N LYS A 203 10.20 24.55 3.22
CA LYS A 203 10.26 25.96 3.60
C LYS A 203 8.98 26.67 3.16
N THR A 204 8.19 27.12 4.14
CA THR A 204 7.00 27.92 3.91
C THR A 204 7.37 29.23 3.24
N THR A 205 6.78 29.53 2.11
CA THR A 205 6.99 30.79 1.37
C THR A 205 5.92 31.83 1.70
N ASN A 206 4.82 31.40 2.31
CA ASN A 206 3.69 32.23 2.68
C ASN A 206 3.94 32.93 4.02
N SER A 207 4.00 34.28 4.02
CA SER A 207 4.13 35.08 5.26
C SER A 207 2.83 35.15 6.09
N ASN A 208 1.70 34.76 5.50
CA ASN A 208 0.36 34.82 6.09
C ASN A 208 -0.31 33.45 6.14
N VAL A 209 0.38 32.44 6.69
CA VAL A 209 -0.20 31.09 6.87
C VAL A 209 -1.36 31.17 7.84
N GLN A 210 -2.49 30.60 7.43
CA GLN A 210 -3.70 30.50 8.25
C GLN A 210 -4.06 29.04 8.46
N GLN A 211 -4.48 28.70 9.66
CA GLN A 211 -5.04 27.38 9.93
C GLN A 211 -6.42 27.23 9.24
N ILE A 212 -6.62 26.11 8.59
CA ILE A 212 -7.93 25.69 8.10
C ILE A 212 -8.81 25.36 9.31
N VAL A 213 -10.01 25.90 9.32
CA VAL A 213 -10.95 25.75 10.46
C VAL A 213 -11.29 24.28 10.69
N VAL A 214 -11.61 23.56 9.62
CA VAL A 214 -11.94 22.13 9.62
C VAL A 214 -11.30 21.46 8.41
N ILE A 215 -10.70 20.30 8.58
CA ILE A 215 -10.26 19.41 7.49
C ILE A 215 -11.26 18.22 7.42
N PRO A 216 -11.79 17.89 6.24
CA PRO A 216 -11.67 18.58 4.95
C PRO A 216 -12.28 19.99 4.98
N THR A 217 -11.69 20.87 4.13
CA THR A 217 -12.12 22.28 4.02
C THR A 217 -13.59 22.37 3.62
N PRO A 218 -14.42 23.08 4.40
CA PRO A 218 -15.82 23.27 4.07
C PRO A 218 -16.01 24.08 2.78
N LYS A 219 -17.11 23.81 2.08
CA LYS A 219 -17.47 24.52 0.85
C LYS A 219 -17.58 26.02 1.04
N GLU A 220 -18.13 26.46 2.19
CA GLU A 220 -18.34 27.87 2.50
C GLU A 220 -18.28 28.11 4.01
N ILE A 221 -17.59 29.18 4.43
CA ILE A 221 -17.57 29.69 5.79
C ILE A 221 -17.86 31.18 5.74
N THR A 222 -18.93 31.60 6.40
CA THR A 222 -19.37 33.00 6.49
C THR A 222 -19.52 33.47 7.94
N ASN A 223 -19.78 34.72 8.14
CA ASN A 223 -20.04 35.36 9.45
C ASN A 223 -18.96 35.07 10.51
N LYS A 224 -17.70 34.85 10.06
CA LYS A 224 -16.58 34.56 10.95
C LYS A 224 -16.14 35.80 11.71
N ASP A 225 -16.31 35.77 13.04
CA ASP A 225 -15.92 36.85 13.93
C ASP A 225 -15.06 36.29 15.09
N HIS A 226 -13.78 36.64 15.04
CA HIS A 226 -12.78 36.16 16.03
C HIS A 226 -12.97 36.84 17.41
N THR A 227 -13.72 37.94 17.49
CA THR A 227 -13.95 38.66 18.72
C THR A 227 -15.15 38.14 19.51
N LYS A 228 -16.03 37.38 18.84
CA LYS A 228 -17.23 36.82 19.48
C LYS A 228 -17.00 35.31 19.70
N LEU A 229 -16.94 34.95 20.97
CA LEU A 229 -16.66 33.58 21.40
C LEU A 229 -17.84 33.00 22.17
N LEU A 230 -18.16 31.74 21.91
CA LEU A 230 -19.07 30.91 22.66
C LEU A 230 -18.28 29.99 23.58
N ASP A 231 -18.34 30.23 24.88
CA ASP A 231 -17.72 29.33 25.87
C ASP A 231 -18.61 28.13 26.14
N VAL A 232 -18.11 26.94 25.87
CA VAL A 232 -18.77 25.64 26.08
C VAL A 232 -18.13 24.84 27.23
N SER A 233 -17.38 25.51 28.13
CA SER A 233 -16.78 24.86 29.32
C SER A 233 -17.80 24.54 30.43
N GLY A 234 -18.97 25.23 30.42
CA GLY A 234 -20.02 25.08 31.40
C GLY A 234 -21.07 24.01 31.02
N ASN A 235 -22.30 24.21 31.52
CA ASN A 235 -23.41 23.33 31.21
C ASN A 235 -23.83 23.43 29.74
N VAL A 236 -23.69 22.35 29.02
CA VAL A 236 -24.07 22.20 27.60
C VAL A 236 -25.14 21.14 27.47
N THR A 237 -26.23 21.48 26.81
CA THR A 237 -27.35 20.57 26.56
C THR A 237 -27.48 20.28 25.06
N ILE A 238 -27.46 19.02 24.65
CA ILE A 238 -27.72 18.61 23.28
C ILE A 238 -29.18 18.33 23.12
N VAL A 239 -29.82 19.00 22.17
CA VAL A 239 -31.25 18.87 21.89
C VAL A 239 -31.43 18.30 20.49
N HIS A 240 -32.11 17.17 20.39
CA HIS A 240 -32.34 16.50 19.12
C HIS A 240 -33.68 15.75 19.09
N ASN A 241 -34.06 15.29 17.90
CA ASN A 241 -35.22 14.41 17.71
C ASN A 241 -34.83 13.28 16.75
N GLY A 242 -34.64 12.06 17.27
CA GLY A 242 -34.31 10.87 16.50
C GLY A 242 -32.87 10.85 15.94
N LEU A 243 -31.93 11.61 16.55
CA LEU A 243 -30.51 11.70 16.19
C LEU A 243 -29.63 11.23 17.37
N ASP A 244 -30.01 10.11 17.97
CA ASP A 244 -29.39 9.56 19.19
C ASP A 244 -27.92 9.18 18.98
N GLU A 245 -27.59 8.57 17.85
CA GLU A 245 -26.21 8.17 17.51
C GLU A 245 -25.31 9.39 17.30
N GLU A 246 -25.79 10.42 16.62
CA GLU A 246 -25.06 11.67 16.37
C GLU A 246 -24.86 12.47 17.67
N ALA A 247 -25.88 12.51 18.55
CA ALA A 247 -25.75 13.11 19.87
C ALA A 247 -24.77 12.34 20.76
N LYS A 248 -24.84 11.02 20.75
CA LYS A 248 -23.93 10.13 21.49
C LYS A 248 -22.47 10.34 21.07
N LEU A 249 -22.19 10.56 19.79
CA LEU A 249 -20.83 10.82 19.31
C LEU A 249 -20.20 12.05 19.98
N ILE A 250 -21.00 13.06 20.35
CA ILE A 250 -20.53 14.23 21.09
C ILE A 250 -20.32 13.86 22.56
N THR A 251 -21.29 13.18 23.20
CA THR A 251 -21.21 12.86 24.64
C THR A 251 -20.14 11.80 24.96
N ASP A 252 -19.78 10.95 24.02
CA ASP A 252 -18.67 10.00 24.18
C ASP A 252 -17.28 10.72 24.30
N LYS A 253 -17.20 11.98 23.86
CA LYS A 253 -15.95 12.78 23.90
C LYS A 253 -16.01 13.95 24.89
N TYR A 254 -17.19 14.47 25.13
CA TYR A 254 -17.40 15.64 25.97
C TYR A 254 -18.51 15.35 26.98
N ASN A 255 -18.32 15.78 28.22
CA ASN A 255 -19.30 15.60 29.30
C ASN A 255 -20.48 16.59 29.13
N PHE A 256 -21.26 16.43 28.06
CA PHE A 256 -22.44 17.23 27.75
C PHE A 256 -23.72 16.42 28.03
N ASP A 257 -24.81 17.08 28.41
CA ASP A 257 -26.07 16.43 28.70
C ASP A 257 -26.95 16.31 27.45
N ILE A 258 -27.70 15.23 27.32
CA ILE A 258 -28.78 15.11 26.32
C ILE A 258 -30.09 15.48 26.98
N GLY A 259 -30.75 16.52 26.47
CA GLY A 259 -32.00 17.02 26.98
C GLY A 259 -33.15 17.00 25.97
N LYS A 260 -34.39 16.78 26.43
CA LYS A 260 -35.58 16.91 25.58
C LYS A 260 -35.91 18.36 25.25
N THR A 261 -35.49 19.30 26.10
CA THR A 261 -35.73 20.72 25.97
C THR A 261 -34.45 21.52 26.17
N ALA A 262 -34.41 22.70 25.59
CA ALA A 262 -33.28 23.61 25.71
C ALA A 262 -33.06 24.06 27.14
N SER A 263 -31.78 24.16 27.56
CA SER A 263 -31.42 24.82 28.82
C SER A 263 -31.63 26.31 28.71
N THR A 264 -32.23 26.91 29.75
CA THR A 264 -32.47 28.37 29.82
C THR A 264 -31.23 29.15 30.28
N SER A 265 -30.27 28.49 30.94
CA SER A 265 -29.07 29.12 31.53
C SER A 265 -27.76 28.64 30.92
N GLY A 266 -27.77 27.49 30.23
CA GLY A 266 -26.59 26.87 29.59
C GLY A 266 -26.40 27.23 28.12
N VAL A 267 -25.46 26.53 27.48
CA VAL A 267 -25.30 26.51 26.04
C VAL A 267 -26.12 25.35 25.47
N ASN A 268 -26.73 25.54 24.32
CA ASN A 268 -27.49 24.50 23.65
C ASN A 268 -26.81 24.09 22.32
N ILE A 269 -26.73 22.77 22.05
CA ILE A 269 -26.36 22.21 20.76
C ILE A 269 -27.61 21.59 20.15
N TYR A 270 -28.08 22.14 19.03
CA TYR A 270 -29.24 21.64 18.34
C TYR A 270 -28.85 20.78 17.15
N LEU A 271 -29.40 19.56 17.10
CA LEU A 271 -29.24 18.65 15.95
C LEU A 271 -30.63 18.41 15.32
N PHE A 272 -30.77 18.62 14.02
CA PHE A 272 -32.02 18.33 13.32
C PHE A 272 -31.88 18.09 11.82
N ILE A 273 -32.91 17.47 11.25
CA ILE A 273 -33.02 17.22 9.81
C ILE A 273 -33.62 18.49 9.15
N ASN A 274 -32.99 18.90 8.04
CA ASN A 274 -33.47 20.03 7.24
C ASN A 274 -33.58 19.62 5.76
N ASN A 275 -34.79 19.38 5.29
CA ASN A 275 -35.08 18.92 3.94
C ASN A 275 -34.75 19.97 2.84
N SER A 276 -34.47 21.22 3.20
CA SER A 276 -34.08 22.27 2.23
C SER A 276 -32.61 22.14 1.75
N ILE A 277 -31.79 21.36 2.46
CA ILE A 277 -30.42 21.06 2.04
C ILE A 277 -30.47 20.11 0.82
N SER A 278 -29.72 20.41 -0.23
CA SER A 278 -29.80 19.69 -1.51
C SER A 278 -29.12 18.31 -1.44
N SER A 279 -27.90 18.25 -0.92
CA SER A 279 -27.11 17.02 -0.84
C SER A 279 -27.53 16.14 0.34
N SER A 280 -27.66 14.83 0.14
CA SER A 280 -27.94 13.87 1.21
C SER A 280 -26.89 13.88 2.32
N GLU A 281 -25.64 14.19 1.98
CA GLU A 281 -24.49 14.29 2.89
C GLU A 281 -24.20 15.75 3.29
N GLY A 282 -25.00 16.73 2.79
CA GLY A 282 -24.83 18.16 3.06
C GLY A 282 -25.30 18.53 4.46
N TYR A 283 -24.66 19.56 5.04
CA TYR A 283 -24.99 20.09 6.35
C TYR A 283 -24.73 21.60 6.44
N THR A 284 -25.33 22.21 7.46
CA THR A 284 -24.99 23.54 7.97
C THR A 284 -24.59 23.44 9.43
N LEU A 285 -23.62 24.25 9.86
CA LEU A 285 -23.21 24.40 11.25
C LEU A 285 -23.13 25.91 11.56
N SER A 286 -23.83 26.36 12.57
CA SER A 286 -23.83 27.77 13.04
C SER A 286 -23.38 27.81 14.50
N VAL A 287 -22.36 28.61 14.79
CA VAL A 287 -21.96 28.97 16.17
C VAL A 287 -22.44 30.39 16.43
N ASN A 288 -23.40 30.54 17.35
CA ASN A 288 -24.01 31.82 17.70
C ASN A 288 -23.81 32.17 19.18
N PRO A 289 -22.78 32.96 19.53
CA PRO A 289 -22.50 33.34 20.90
C PRO A 289 -23.64 34.18 21.54
N SER A 290 -24.30 35.03 20.75
CA SER A 290 -25.39 35.89 21.25
C SER A 290 -26.62 35.09 21.65
N ALA A 291 -26.93 34.01 20.90
CA ALA A 291 -28.02 33.08 21.22
C ALA A 291 -27.56 31.93 22.15
N ARG A 292 -26.26 31.88 22.51
CA ARG A 292 -25.64 30.80 23.31
C ARG A 292 -25.92 29.41 22.76
N CYS A 293 -25.79 29.26 21.46
CA CYS A 293 -26.03 27.94 20.83
C CYS A 293 -25.12 27.62 19.68
N VAL A 294 -25.00 26.31 19.45
CA VAL A 294 -24.51 25.71 18.21
C VAL A 294 -25.69 25.00 17.54
N THR A 295 -25.85 25.21 16.24
CA THR A 295 -26.92 24.56 15.47
C THR A 295 -26.33 23.78 14.33
N ILE A 296 -26.65 22.48 14.25
CA ILE A 296 -26.24 21.57 13.17
C ILE A 296 -27.51 21.07 12.48
N SER A 297 -27.58 21.26 11.17
CA SER A 297 -28.67 20.72 10.34
C SER A 297 -28.10 19.93 9.18
N GLY A 298 -28.60 18.72 8.93
CA GLY A 298 -28.25 17.90 7.78
C GLY A 298 -29.47 17.52 6.95
N LYS A 299 -29.28 17.21 5.67
CA LYS A 299 -30.35 16.65 4.81
C LYS A 299 -30.82 15.30 5.34
N THR A 300 -29.91 14.49 5.80
CA THR A 300 -30.10 13.16 6.39
C THR A 300 -29.27 13.03 7.68
N ASN A 301 -29.42 11.93 8.38
CA ASN A 301 -28.56 11.59 9.51
C ASN A 301 -27.05 11.67 9.14
N THR A 302 -26.68 11.24 7.95
CA THR A 302 -25.29 11.33 7.47
C THR A 302 -24.81 12.78 7.36
N GLY A 303 -25.67 13.68 6.89
CA GLY A 303 -25.35 15.12 6.86
C GLY A 303 -25.13 15.68 8.28
N VAL A 304 -26.04 15.35 9.24
CA VAL A 304 -25.86 15.74 10.65
C VAL A 304 -24.58 15.15 11.24
N PHE A 305 -24.29 13.87 10.97
CA PHE A 305 -23.05 13.20 11.39
C PHE A 305 -21.80 13.97 10.94
N TYR A 306 -21.72 14.39 9.67
CA TYR A 306 -20.58 15.19 9.19
C TYR A 306 -20.54 16.60 9.80
N GLY A 307 -21.68 17.19 10.10
CA GLY A 307 -21.76 18.43 10.88
C GLY A 307 -21.21 18.25 12.30
N VAL A 308 -21.53 17.13 12.95
CA VAL A 308 -20.99 16.76 14.27
C VAL A 308 -19.47 16.54 14.20
N GLN A 309 -18.95 15.84 13.18
CA GLN A 309 -17.51 15.68 13.00
C GLN A 309 -16.80 17.03 12.87
N SER A 310 -17.43 17.99 12.19
CA SER A 310 -16.90 19.36 12.08
C SER A 310 -16.94 20.09 13.44
N LEU A 311 -18.00 19.94 14.22
CA LEU A 311 -18.06 20.48 15.58
C LEU A 311 -16.97 19.88 16.48
N LEU A 312 -16.78 18.56 16.45
CA LEU A 312 -15.72 17.86 17.20
C LEU A 312 -14.31 18.34 16.80
N SER A 313 -14.12 18.68 15.51
CA SER A 313 -12.88 19.30 15.03
C SER A 313 -12.67 20.71 15.59
N LEU A 314 -13.73 21.51 15.73
CA LEU A 314 -13.67 22.84 16.37
C LEU A 314 -13.37 22.73 17.86
N LEU A 315 -14.07 21.84 18.56
CA LEU A 315 -13.92 21.62 20.02
C LEU A 315 -12.53 21.09 20.39
N SER A 316 -11.83 20.43 19.48
CA SER A 316 -10.46 19.93 19.74
C SER A 316 -9.44 21.05 19.95
N GLN A 317 -9.78 22.30 19.62
CA GLN A 317 -8.93 23.47 19.85
C GLN A 317 -9.22 24.19 21.17
N GLY A 318 -10.17 23.70 21.96
CA GLY A 318 -10.56 24.24 23.26
C GLY A 318 -12.04 24.61 23.31
N ASN A 319 -12.44 25.15 24.46
CA ASN A 319 -13.87 25.39 24.80
C ASN A 319 -14.44 26.70 24.27
N ASN A 320 -13.65 27.54 23.61
CA ASN A 320 -14.08 28.84 23.10
C ASN A 320 -14.29 28.79 21.59
N LEU A 321 -15.53 28.56 21.14
CA LEU A 321 -15.88 28.48 19.74
C LEU A 321 -16.13 29.89 19.18
N GLN A 322 -15.47 30.20 18.05
CA GLN A 322 -15.65 31.47 17.35
C GLN A 322 -17.03 31.51 16.65
N GLN A 323 -17.65 32.69 16.57
CA GLN A 323 -18.83 32.89 15.75
C GLN A 323 -18.51 32.56 14.29
N MET A 324 -19.31 31.69 13.67
CA MET A 324 -19.22 31.35 12.25
C MET A 324 -20.47 30.62 11.77
N GLU A 325 -20.64 30.62 10.46
CA GLU A 325 -21.60 29.78 9.76
C GLU A 325 -20.86 28.94 8.71
N ILE A 326 -21.02 27.63 8.76
CA ILE A 326 -20.48 26.67 7.80
C ILE A 326 -21.63 26.11 6.96
N ARG A 327 -21.47 26.12 5.64
CA ARG A 327 -22.30 25.38 4.70
C ARG A 327 -21.41 24.43 3.92
N ASP A 328 -21.73 23.15 3.97
CA ASP A 328 -20.81 22.15 3.45
C ASP A 328 -21.52 20.95 2.80
N GLU A 329 -20.91 20.40 1.80
CA GLU A 329 -21.32 19.19 1.08
C GLU A 329 -20.13 18.60 0.31
N PRO A 330 -20.10 17.27 0.08
CA PRO A 330 -18.97 16.64 -0.60
C PRO A 330 -18.94 16.97 -2.10
N ARG A 331 -17.72 17.03 -2.67
CA ARG A 331 -17.46 17.11 -4.09
C ARG A 331 -17.88 15.83 -4.82
N TYR A 332 -17.55 14.66 -4.24
CA TYR A 332 -17.81 13.34 -4.80
C TYR A 332 -18.63 12.48 -3.85
N GLU A 333 -19.47 11.61 -4.44
CA GLU A 333 -20.21 10.59 -3.72
C GLU A 333 -19.34 9.43 -3.23
N PHE A 334 -18.29 9.09 -3.99
CA PHE A 334 -17.33 8.04 -3.66
C PHE A 334 -16.03 8.65 -3.10
N ARG A 335 -15.75 8.43 -1.82
CA ARG A 335 -14.55 8.90 -1.12
C ARG A 335 -13.98 7.73 -0.34
N GLY A 336 -13.03 7.00 -0.95
CA GLY A 336 -12.66 5.67 -0.52
C GLY A 336 -11.26 5.55 0.07
N MET A 337 -11.11 4.52 0.90
CA MET A 337 -9.84 3.93 1.28
C MET A 337 -9.87 2.43 0.98
N TYR A 338 -8.93 1.96 0.19
CA TYR A 338 -8.69 0.56 -0.10
C TYR A 338 -7.66 -0.03 0.85
N VAL A 339 -7.92 -1.22 1.34
CA VAL A 339 -7.02 -1.96 2.23
C VAL A 339 -6.85 -3.38 1.71
N ASP A 340 -5.65 -3.72 1.30
CA ASP A 340 -5.25 -5.11 1.07
C ASP A 340 -5.02 -5.80 2.42
N VAL A 341 -5.87 -6.76 2.72
CA VAL A 341 -5.77 -7.63 3.90
C VAL A 341 -5.28 -9.03 3.53
N SER A 342 -5.04 -9.27 2.23
CA SER A 342 -4.69 -10.57 1.68
C SER A 342 -3.19 -10.85 1.75
N ARG A 343 -2.34 -9.94 1.25
CA ARG A 343 -0.88 -10.12 1.28
C ARG A 343 -0.38 -10.20 2.72
N ASN A 344 -0.84 -9.30 3.58
CA ASN A 344 -0.66 -9.38 5.02
C ASN A 344 -1.96 -9.05 5.74
N PHE A 345 -2.36 -9.89 6.68
CA PHE A 345 -3.62 -9.77 7.38
C PHE A 345 -3.64 -8.56 8.32
N VAL A 346 -4.72 -7.81 8.26
CA VAL A 346 -4.99 -6.65 9.10
C VAL A 346 -6.13 -7.00 10.07
N SER A 347 -5.93 -6.82 11.37
CA SER A 347 -6.94 -7.18 12.37
C SER A 347 -8.18 -6.26 12.31
N LYS A 348 -9.31 -6.77 12.81
CA LYS A 348 -10.57 -6.01 12.97
C LYS A 348 -10.32 -4.69 13.71
N THR A 349 -9.55 -4.71 14.78
CA THR A 349 -9.26 -3.51 15.59
C THR A 349 -8.54 -2.41 14.80
N VAL A 350 -7.63 -2.79 13.89
CA VAL A 350 -6.95 -1.83 13.02
C VAL A 350 -7.92 -1.21 12.03
N LEU A 351 -8.84 -2.02 11.47
CA LEU A 351 -9.89 -1.51 10.57
C LEU A 351 -10.87 -0.59 11.30
N GLU A 352 -11.26 -0.90 12.54
CA GLU A 352 -12.12 -0.05 13.36
C GLU A 352 -11.48 1.32 13.59
N LYS A 353 -10.20 1.38 14.00
CA LYS A 353 -9.46 2.65 14.14
C LYS A 353 -9.30 3.41 12.81
N LEU A 354 -9.11 2.68 11.69
CA LEU A 354 -9.10 3.31 10.36
C LEU A 354 -10.45 3.96 10.07
N MET A 355 -11.56 3.26 10.35
CA MET A 355 -12.92 3.79 10.15
C MET A 355 -13.20 5.00 11.04
N ASP A 356 -12.70 5.06 12.27
CA ASP A 356 -12.76 6.26 13.11
C ASP A 356 -12.10 7.45 12.42
N ALA A 357 -10.90 7.28 11.89
CA ALA A 357 -10.22 8.35 11.15
C ALA A 357 -10.94 8.68 9.83
N MET A 358 -11.42 7.70 9.09
CA MET A 358 -12.22 7.93 7.88
C MET A 358 -13.46 8.76 8.19
N ALA A 359 -14.17 8.45 9.27
CA ALA A 359 -15.32 9.20 9.74
C ALA A 359 -14.97 10.66 10.14
N MET A 360 -13.87 10.84 10.89
CA MET A 360 -13.36 12.18 11.26
C MET A 360 -13.08 13.07 10.05
N TYR A 361 -12.63 12.48 8.94
CA TYR A 361 -12.28 13.18 7.70
C TYR A 361 -13.27 12.94 6.56
N LYS A 362 -14.49 12.48 6.87
CA LYS A 362 -15.64 12.38 5.96
C LYS A 362 -15.41 11.47 4.74
N LEU A 363 -14.55 10.45 4.86
CA LEU A 363 -14.47 9.36 3.90
C LEU A 363 -15.60 8.36 4.17
N ASN A 364 -16.18 7.78 3.11
CA ASN A 364 -17.42 7.00 3.22
C ASN A 364 -17.38 5.61 2.55
N LYS A 365 -16.26 5.18 2.01
CA LYS A 365 -16.11 3.85 1.38
C LYS A 365 -14.87 3.15 1.92
N LEU A 366 -15.05 1.98 2.52
CA LEU A 366 -13.97 1.06 2.88
C LEU A 366 -13.97 -0.11 1.90
N HIS A 367 -12.97 -0.19 1.05
CA HIS A 367 -12.79 -1.26 0.08
C HIS A 367 -11.81 -2.29 0.65
N LEU A 368 -12.28 -3.51 0.88
CA LEU A 368 -11.50 -4.60 1.46
C LEU A 368 -11.13 -5.64 0.40
N HIS A 369 -9.86 -5.77 0.11
CA HIS A 369 -9.30 -6.81 -0.74
C HIS A 369 -9.08 -8.08 0.07
N LEU A 370 -10.09 -8.97 0.02
CA LEU A 370 -10.24 -10.11 0.93
C LEU A 370 -9.58 -11.40 0.43
N ALA A 371 -9.18 -11.47 -0.83
CA ALA A 371 -8.56 -12.65 -1.41
C ALA A 371 -7.58 -12.29 -2.53
N ASP A 372 -6.41 -12.94 -2.51
CA ASP A 372 -5.36 -12.85 -3.50
C ASP A 372 -4.52 -14.14 -3.51
N ASP A 373 -3.38 -14.15 -4.19
CA ASP A 373 -2.47 -15.30 -4.30
C ASP A 373 -1.95 -15.77 -2.94
N GLU A 374 -1.67 -14.83 -2.05
CA GLU A 374 -1.02 -15.05 -0.76
C GLU A 374 -1.99 -15.28 0.40
N GLY A 375 -3.30 -15.11 0.19
CA GLY A 375 -4.24 -15.31 1.27
C GLY A 375 -5.71 -15.15 0.91
N TRP A 376 -6.55 -15.90 1.60
CA TRP A 376 -8.00 -15.79 1.64
C TRP A 376 -8.44 -15.36 3.04
N ARG A 377 -9.15 -14.24 3.18
CA ARG A 377 -9.32 -13.59 4.49
C ARG A 377 -10.75 -13.53 5.04
N ILE A 378 -11.70 -14.23 4.43
CA ILE A 378 -13.10 -14.22 4.85
C ILE A 378 -13.66 -15.64 4.96
N GLU A 379 -14.34 -15.95 6.07
CA GLU A 379 -15.04 -17.22 6.23
C GLU A 379 -16.28 -17.25 5.36
N ILE A 380 -16.41 -18.33 4.55
CA ILE A 380 -17.58 -18.61 3.71
C ILE A 380 -18.26 -19.91 4.18
N GLN A 381 -19.52 -19.83 4.54
CA GLN A 381 -20.27 -20.97 5.04
C GLN A 381 -20.28 -22.14 4.05
N GLY A 382 -19.83 -23.31 4.52
CA GLY A 382 -19.74 -24.53 3.72
C GLY A 382 -18.49 -24.67 2.85
N LEU A 383 -17.57 -23.69 2.89
CA LEU A 383 -16.27 -23.74 2.21
C LEU A 383 -15.13 -23.54 3.21
N SER A 384 -15.10 -24.39 4.24
CA SER A 384 -14.12 -24.30 5.35
C SER A 384 -12.65 -24.37 4.90
N GLU A 385 -12.38 -24.99 3.76
CA GLU A 385 -11.04 -25.11 3.19
C GLU A 385 -10.43 -23.72 2.83
N LEU A 386 -11.28 -22.73 2.51
CA LEU A 386 -10.84 -21.35 2.25
C LEU A 386 -10.11 -20.73 3.44
N THR A 387 -10.60 -20.97 4.67
CA THR A 387 -9.96 -20.44 5.88
C THR A 387 -9.04 -21.44 6.57
N GLN A 388 -9.28 -22.75 6.46
CA GLN A 388 -8.40 -23.75 7.05
C GLN A 388 -7.05 -23.85 6.35
N ILE A 389 -7.00 -23.56 5.03
CA ILE A 389 -5.84 -23.69 4.15
C ILE A 389 -5.50 -22.33 3.54
N GLY A 390 -6.44 -21.70 2.84
CA GLY A 390 -6.21 -20.46 2.08
C GLY A 390 -5.88 -19.25 2.95
N SER A 391 -6.18 -19.26 4.25
CA SER A 391 -5.82 -18.18 5.17
C SER A 391 -4.50 -18.38 5.91
N LYS A 392 -3.78 -19.46 5.64
CA LYS A 392 -2.59 -19.84 6.39
C LYS A 392 -1.40 -19.99 5.47
N ARG A 393 -0.28 -19.40 5.82
CA ARG A 393 1.03 -19.63 5.21
C ARG A 393 1.91 -20.43 6.15
N CYS A 394 2.46 -21.54 5.67
CA CYS A 394 3.38 -22.34 6.45
C CYS A 394 4.29 -23.18 5.51
N HIS A 395 5.42 -23.60 6.03
CA HIS A 395 6.24 -24.62 5.35
C HIS A 395 5.66 -26.00 5.60
N SER A 396 5.31 -26.73 4.54
CA SER A 396 4.80 -28.09 4.64
C SER A 396 5.32 -28.93 3.46
N GLU A 397 5.78 -30.14 3.75
CA GLU A 397 6.11 -31.13 2.72
C GLU A 397 4.84 -31.80 2.14
N ARG A 398 3.68 -31.54 2.72
CA ARG A 398 2.39 -32.09 2.29
C ARG A 398 1.56 -31.01 1.63
N ASP A 399 1.06 -31.29 0.44
CA ASP A 399 0.14 -30.41 -0.27
C ASP A 399 -1.20 -30.24 0.47
N GLY A 400 -1.74 -29.04 0.42
CA GLY A 400 -3.10 -28.74 0.92
C GLY A 400 -3.23 -28.66 2.43
N ILE A 401 -2.15 -28.35 3.14
CA ILE A 401 -2.14 -28.02 4.57
C ILE A 401 -2.22 -26.51 4.78
N CYS A 402 -1.50 -25.76 3.96
CA CYS A 402 -1.42 -24.30 3.97
C CYS A 402 -0.89 -23.81 2.62
N LEU A 403 -0.92 -22.50 2.40
CA LEU A 403 -0.19 -21.86 1.33
C LEU A 403 1.32 -21.85 1.67
N ILE A 404 2.17 -21.81 0.66
CA ILE A 404 3.61 -21.66 0.85
C ILE A 404 3.94 -20.31 1.48
N PRO A 405 5.03 -20.18 2.25
CA PRO A 405 5.47 -18.90 2.80
C PRO A 405 5.75 -17.88 1.71
N GLN A 406 5.30 -16.64 1.92
CA GLN A 406 5.48 -15.50 1.03
C GLN A 406 5.74 -14.24 1.87
N LEU A 407 6.40 -13.22 1.28
CA LEU A 407 6.47 -11.86 1.80
C LEU A 407 7.01 -11.77 3.25
N GLY A 408 7.96 -12.64 3.60
CA GLY A 408 8.53 -12.64 4.95
C GLY A 408 7.66 -13.28 6.03
N SER A 409 6.67 -14.10 5.68
CA SER A 409 5.80 -14.75 6.69
C SER A 409 6.53 -15.77 7.56
N GLY A 410 7.70 -16.27 7.14
CA GLY A 410 8.36 -17.38 7.83
C GLY A 410 7.64 -18.73 7.62
N PRO A 411 8.10 -19.80 8.29
CA PRO A 411 7.63 -21.17 8.07
C PRO A 411 6.39 -21.56 8.85
N ASP A 412 5.86 -20.72 9.72
CA ASP A 412 4.70 -21.00 10.56
C ASP A 412 3.62 -19.93 10.46
N THR A 413 2.47 -20.15 11.11
CA THR A 413 1.29 -19.30 11.02
C THR A 413 1.27 -18.14 12.01
N SER A 414 2.37 -17.79 12.66
CA SER A 414 2.43 -16.82 13.76
C SER A 414 2.51 -15.36 13.33
N THR A 415 2.70 -15.08 12.02
CA THR A 415 2.86 -13.74 11.49
C THR A 415 1.59 -13.24 10.79
N SER A 416 1.59 -11.97 10.36
CA SER A 416 0.52 -11.36 9.53
C SER A 416 0.28 -12.08 8.19
N GLY A 417 1.15 -12.98 7.78
CA GLY A 417 0.92 -13.87 6.64
C GLY A 417 -0.29 -14.77 6.81
N SER A 418 -0.78 -14.99 8.05
CA SER A 418 -1.91 -15.85 8.36
C SER A 418 -2.97 -15.09 9.14
N GLY A 419 -4.24 -15.39 8.90
CA GLY A 419 -5.38 -14.76 9.56
C GLY A 419 -6.59 -14.69 8.63
N PHE A 420 -7.76 -14.50 9.20
CA PHE A 420 -9.03 -14.30 8.47
C PHE A 420 -10.07 -13.69 9.41
N TYR A 421 -11.11 -13.11 8.85
CA TYR A 421 -12.30 -12.71 9.58
C TYR A 421 -13.30 -13.84 9.58
N SER A 422 -13.71 -14.28 10.76
CA SER A 422 -14.88 -15.14 10.92
C SER A 422 -16.14 -14.42 10.44
N ILE A 423 -17.21 -15.18 10.16
CA ILE A 423 -18.53 -14.61 9.81
C ILE A 423 -18.94 -13.55 10.84
N GLN A 424 -18.72 -13.82 12.14
CA GLN A 424 -19.09 -12.86 13.20
C GLN A 424 -18.21 -11.62 13.18
N GLU A 425 -16.88 -11.77 13.07
CA GLU A 425 -15.97 -10.61 13.00
C GLU A 425 -16.25 -9.72 11.77
N TYR A 426 -16.59 -10.34 10.63
CA TYR A 426 -16.96 -9.55 9.46
C TYR A 426 -18.26 -8.79 9.68
N LYS A 427 -19.28 -9.41 10.29
CA LYS A 427 -20.53 -8.73 10.68
C LYS A 427 -20.28 -7.61 11.71
N ASP A 428 -19.33 -7.78 12.63
CA ASP A 428 -18.93 -6.73 13.56
C ASP A 428 -18.29 -5.53 12.82
N ILE A 429 -17.42 -5.79 11.83
CA ILE A 429 -16.84 -4.76 10.95
C ILE A 429 -17.96 -3.99 10.22
N LEU A 430 -18.92 -4.69 9.63
CA LEU A 430 -20.06 -4.07 8.95
C LEU A 430 -20.91 -3.20 9.90
N SER A 431 -21.16 -3.70 11.10
CA SER A 431 -21.92 -2.96 12.13
C SER A 431 -21.18 -1.72 12.60
N TYR A 432 -19.85 -1.80 12.72
CA TYR A 432 -19.00 -0.65 13.05
C TYR A 432 -18.98 0.37 11.92
N ALA A 433 -18.80 -0.07 10.68
CA ALA A 433 -18.84 0.77 9.49
C ALA A 433 -20.15 1.55 9.38
N LYS A 434 -21.29 0.90 9.66
CA LYS A 434 -22.60 1.54 9.69
C LYS A 434 -22.66 2.72 10.68
N LYS A 435 -22.11 2.58 11.88
CA LYS A 435 -22.02 3.66 12.87
C LYS A 435 -21.15 4.82 12.41
N CYS A 436 -20.14 4.53 11.59
CA CYS A 436 -19.25 5.52 10.99
C CYS A 436 -19.79 6.11 9.68
N HIS A 437 -20.99 5.74 9.24
CA HIS A 437 -21.56 6.08 7.93
C HIS A 437 -20.64 5.70 6.75
N ILE A 438 -19.96 4.54 6.85
CA ILE A 438 -19.05 4.00 5.85
C ILE A 438 -19.67 2.78 5.19
N GLU A 439 -19.69 2.73 3.88
CA GLU A 439 -20.05 1.54 3.10
C GLU A 439 -18.82 0.63 2.93
N VAL A 440 -18.99 -0.66 3.19
CA VAL A 440 -17.93 -1.67 2.98
C VAL A 440 -18.13 -2.32 1.62
N ILE A 441 -17.08 -2.32 0.80
CA ILE A 441 -17.03 -2.94 -0.52
C ILE A 441 -16.10 -4.15 -0.43
N PRO A 442 -16.63 -5.39 -0.45
CA PRO A 442 -15.79 -6.58 -0.50
C PRO A 442 -15.26 -6.83 -1.91
N GLU A 443 -13.98 -7.17 -1.99
CA GLU A 443 -13.33 -7.63 -3.21
C GLU A 443 -12.84 -9.06 -3.04
N ILE A 444 -13.14 -9.89 -4.05
CA ILE A 444 -12.57 -11.21 -4.24
C ILE A 444 -11.95 -11.21 -5.64
N ASP A 445 -10.64 -11.13 -5.70
CA ASP A 445 -9.95 -10.97 -6.97
C ASP A 445 -9.99 -12.26 -7.80
N THR A 446 -10.48 -12.10 -9.02
CA THR A 446 -10.64 -13.13 -10.04
C THR A 446 -10.66 -12.45 -11.42
N PRO A 447 -10.24 -13.12 -12.52
CA PRO A 447 -9.76 -14.51 -12.58
C PRO A 447 -8.27 -14.70 -12.28
N GLY A 448 -7.47 -13.65 -12.31
CA GLY A 448 -6.10 -13.63 -11.79
C GLY A 448 -6.09 -13.56 -10.27
N HIS A 449 -4.92 -13.47 -9.65
CA HIS A 449 -4.77 -13.25 -8.20
C HIS A 449 -5.58 -14.19 -7.30
N ALA A 450 -5.85 -15.41 -7.75
CA ALA A 450 -6.81 -16.32 -7.12
C ALA A 450 -6.17 -17.59 -6.53
N ARG A 451 -4.83 -17.61 -6.38
CA ARG A 451 -4.10 -18.81 -5.96
C ARG A 451 -4.59 -19.38 -4.63
N ALA A 452 -4.85 -18.53 -3.64
CA ALA A 452 -5.34 -19.01 -2.34
C ALA A 452 -6.66 -19.77 -2.45
N ALA A 453 -7.59 -19.29 -3.28
CA ALA A 453 -8.85 -19.98 -3.57
C ALA A 453 -8.61 -21.30 -4.33
N ILE A 454 -7.73 -21.29 -5.33
CA ILE A 454 -7.37 -22.47 -6.11
C ILE A 454 -6.81 -23.58 -5.22
N ILE A 455 -5.81 -23.29 -4.40
CA ILE A 455 -5.18 -24.26 -3.50
C ILE A 455 -6.18 -24.82 -2.49
N ALA A 456 -7.06 -23.96 -1.94
CA ALA A 456 -8.09 -24.36 -1.01
C ALA A 456 -9.13 -25.30 -1.67
N MET A 457 -9.58 -24.98 -2.90
CA MET A 457 -10.55 -25.82 -3.62
C MET A 457 -9.93 -27.11 -4.16
N GLU A 458 -8.67 -27.15 -4.52
CA GLU A 458 -7.96 -28.39 -4.85
C GLU A 458 -7.76 -29.28 -3.61
N ALA A 459 -7.54 -28.71 -2.43
CA ALA A 459 -7.54 -29.49 -1.19
C ALA A 459 -8.93 -30.08 -0.90
N ARG A 460 -10.00 -29.29 -1.13
CA ARG A 460 -11.38 -29.79 -1.08
C ARG A 460 -11.63 -30.92 -2.08
N TYR A 461 -11.15 -30.78 -3.32
CA TYR A 461 -11.24 -31.85 -4.33
C TYR A 461 -10.56 -33.14 -3.83
N ARG A 462 -9.33 -33.07 -3.34
CA ARG A 462 -8.60 -34.22 -2.78
C ARG A 462 -9.33 -34.89 -1.63
N LYS A 463 -9.95 -34.10 -0.74
CA LYS A 463 -10.73 -34.60 0.42
C LYS A 463 -11.94 -35.43 0.01
N TYR A 464 -12.64 -35.03 -1.05
CA TYR A 464 -13.93 -35.66 -1.41
C TYR A 464 -13.88 -36.57 -2.65
N LYS A 465 -12.85 -36.55 -3.48
CA LYS A 465 -12.80 -37.26 -4.79
C LYS A 465 -13.08 -38.76 -4.69
N ASN A 466 -12.74 -39.42 -3.59
CA ASN A 466 -12.95 -40.85 -3.39
C ASN A 466 -14.24 -41.19 -2.65
N THR A 467 -14.92 -40.20 -2.05
CA THR A 467 -16.13 -40.41 -1.24
C THR A 467 -17.38 -39.76 -1.82
N ASN A 468 -17.26 -38.64 -2.51
CA ASN A 468 -18.34 -37.88 -3.12
C ASN A 468 -17.81 -37.00 -4.27
N VAL A 469 -17.77 -37.58 -5.49
CA VAL A 469 -17.21 -36.91 -6.67
C VAL A 469 -17.95 -35.60 -6.98
N THR A 470 -19.28 -35.59 -6.89
CA THR A 470 -20.09 -34.38 -7.15
C THR A 470 -19.70 -33.23 -6.19
N LYS A 471 -19.54 -33.54 -4.92
CA LYS A 471 -19.08 -32.57 -3.90
C LYS A 471 -17.65 -32.13 -4.16
N ALA A 472 -16.77 -33.00 -4.65
CA ALA A 472 -15.38 -32.75 -4.96
C ALA A 472 -15.22 -31.72 -6.07
N VAL A 473 -15.96 -31.90 -7.20
CA VAL A 473 -15.79 -31.06 -8.39
C VAL A 473 -16.62 -29.76 -8.37
N LYS A 474 -17.60 -29.65 -7.46
CA LYS A 474 -18.62 -28.58 -7.45
C LYS A 474 -18.01 -27.15 -7.50
N TYR A 475 -16.90 -26.96 -6.84
CA TYR A 475 -16.24 -25.65 -6.70
C TYR A 475 -14.79 -25.69 -7.18
N ARG A 476 -14.47 -26.61 -8.08
CA ARG A 476 -13.13 -26.70 -8.64
C ARG A 476 -12.86 -25.51 -9.56
N LEU A 477 -11.67 -24.91 -9.50
CA LEU A 477 -11.36 -23.64 -10.14
C LEU A 477 -10.38 -23.77 -11.31
N ILE A 478 -9.84 -24.97 -11.55
CA ILE A 478 -8.85 -25.22 -12.60
C ILE A 478 -9.30 -26.34 -13.54
N ASP A 479 -8.86 -26.26 -14.80
CA ASP A 479 -8.87 -27.40 -15.73
C ASP A 479 -7.60 -28.23 -15.47
N PRO A 480 -7.70 -29.49 -15.00
CA PRO A 480 -6.50 -30.31 -14.70
C PRO A 480 -5.68 -30.67 -15.94
N ASN A 481 -6.24 -30.48 -17.14
CA ASN A 481 -5.57 -30.75 -18.41
C ASN A 481 -5.01 -29.48 -19.07
N ASP A 482 -5.13 -28.33 -18.42
CA ASP A 482 -4.52 -27.09 -18.92
C ASP A 482 -2.98 -27.18 -18.78
N THR A 483 -2.30 -27.08 -19.91
CA THR A 483 -0.84 -27.10 -20.00
C THR A 483 -0.24 -25.71 -20.26
N SER A 484 -1.03 -24.66 -20.10
CA SER A 484 -0.60 -23.27 -20.24
C SER A 484 0.58 -22.98 -19.30
N LYS A 485 1.56 -22.22 -19.79
CA LYS A 485 2.69 -21.78 -19.01
C LYS A 485 2.71 -20.27 -18.96
N TYR A 486 2.81 -19.73 -17.76
CA TYR A 486 2.91 -18.30 -17.52
C TYR A 486 3.68 -18.01 -16.24
N LEU A 487 4.12 -16.78 -16.10
CA LEU A 487 4.69 -16.23 -14.88
C LEU A 487 4.11 -14.83 -14.71
N THR A 488 3.50 -14.57 -13.56
CA THR A 488 2.91 -13.25 -13.24
C THR A 488 3.98 -12.25 -12.82
N ASN A 489 3.61 -10.99 -12.67
CA ASN A 489 4.50 -9.96 -12.12
C ASN A 489 4.96 -10.31 -10.69
N GLN A 490 4.12 -10.99 -9.90
CA GLN A 490 4.40 -11.49 -8.55
C GLN A 490 5.06 -12.87 -8.55
N LEU A 491 5.49 -13.36 -9.73
CA LEU A 491 6.22 -14.62 -9.95
C LEU A 491 5.40 -15.89 -9.69
N PHE A 492 4.07 -15.84 -9.69
CA PHE A 492 3.22 -17.01 -9.63
C PHE A 492 2.98 -17.61 -11.03
N ASN A 493 2.77 -18.93 -11.07
CA ASN A 493 2.50 -19.69 -12.29
C ASN A 493 1.23 -20.55 -12.22
N ASP A 494 0.43 -20.39 -11.14
CA ASP A 494 -0.72 -21.23 -10.80
C ASP A 494 -1.88 -20.44 -10.17
N ASN A 495 -2.03 -19.14 -10.52
CA ASN A 495 -2.92 -18.20 -9.84
C ASN A 495 -4.20 -17.83 -10.61
N ALA A 496 -4.44 -18.37 -11.79
CA ALA A 496 -5.59 -18.00 -12.61
C ALA A 496 -6.70 -19.07 -12.57
N VAL A 497 -7.90 -18.68 -12.13
CA VAL A 497 -9.08 -19.56 -12.23
C VAL A 497 -9.47 -19.74 -13.68
N ASN A 498 -9.95 -20.93 -14.05
CA ASN A 498 -10.32 -21.20 -15.42
C ASN A 498 -11.71 -20.65 -15.74
N PRO A 499 -11.84 -19.70 -16.70
CA PRO A 499 -13.11 -19.07 -17.07
C PRO A 499 -14.06 -19.99 -17.87
N CYS A 500 -13.57 -21.15 -18.34
CA CYS A 500 -14.27 -22.02 -19.26
C CYS A 500 -14.95 -23.20 -18.56
N ILE A 501 -14.92 -23.26 -17.23
CA ILE A 501 -15.57 -24.29 -16.43
C ILE A 501 -16.71 -23.72 -15.58
N GLU A 502 -17.85 -24.38 -15.56
CA GLU A 502 -19.03 -23.89 -14.84
C GLU A 502 -18.84 -23.83 -13.34
N SER A 503 -17.99 -24.70 -12.78
CA SER A 503 -17.70 -24.72 -11.34
C SER A 503 -17.04 -23.43 -10.83
N THR A 504 -16.34 -22.67 -11.67
CA THR A 504 -15.82 -21.32 -11.36
C THR A 504 -16.98 -20.38 -11.02
N TYR A 505 -18.03 -20.35 -11.82
CA TYR A 505 -19.18 -19.47 -11.60
C TYR A 505 -20.05 -19.92 -10.44
N VAL A 506 -20.19 -21.24 -10.24
CA VAL A 506 -20.83 -21.81 -9.04
C VAL A 506 -20.10 -21.42 -7.75
N PHE A 507 -18.77 -21.31 -7.82
CA PHE A 507 -17.96 -20.82 -6.69
C PHE A 507 -18.20 -19.32 -6.45
N ILE A 508 -18.10 -18.48 -7.49
CA ILE A 508 -18.31 -17.03 -7.39
C ILE A 508 -19.73 -16.73 -6.88
N GLU A 509 -20.75 -17.38 -7.44
CA GLU A 509 -22.15 -17.27 -7.00
C GLU A 509 -22.30 -17.58 -5.50
N LYS A 510 -21.66 -18.67 -5.03
CA LYS A 510 -21.66 -19.05 -3.62
C LYS A 510 -21.04 -17.97 -2.74
N VAL A 511 -19.90 -17.41 -3.15
CA VAL A 511 -19.20 -16.36 -2.38
C VAL A 511 -20.03 -15.08 -2.33
N VAL A 512 -20.55 -14.62 -3.46
CA VAL A 512 -21.40 -13.42 -3.54
C VAL A 512 -22.66 -13.56 -2.67
N SER A 513 -23.30 -14.74 -2.74
CA SER A 513 -24.50 -15.05 -1.93
C SER A 513 -24.22 -14.97 -0.43
N GLU A 514 -23.10 -15.53 0.04
CA GLU A 514 -22.73 -15.52 1.47
C GLU A 514 -22.32 -14.12 1.94
N LEU A 515 -21.57 -13.37 1.14
CA LEU A 515 -21.25 -11.97 1.45
C LEU A 515 -22.53 -11.15 1.59
N LYS A 516 -23.46 -11.27 0.65
CA LYS A 516 -24.75 -10.58 0.70
C LYS A 516 -25.55 -10.96 1.95
N ALA A 517 -25.56 -12.25 2.33
CA ALA A 517 -26.23 -12.71 3.54
C ALA A 517 -25.62 -12.07 4.81
N MET A 518 -24.28 -12.06 4.95
CA MET A 518 -23.60 -11.42 6.07
C MET A 518 -23.90 -9.92 6.17
N HIS A 519 -23.93 -9.22 5.04
CA HIS A 519 -24.31 -7.80 4.98
C HIS A 519 -25.76 -7.57 5.40
N THR A 520 -26.68 -8.41 4.93
CA THR A 520 -28.10 -8.34 5.31
C THR A 520 -28.28 -8.57 6.81
N ASP A 521 -27.64 -9.59 7.36
CA ASP A 521 -27.69 -9.93 8.79
C ASP A 521 -27.15 -8.80 9.68
N ALA A 522 -26.11 -8.11 9.22
CA ALA A 522 -25.52 -6.96 9.92
C ALA A 522 -26.37 -5.67 9.78
N GLY A 523 -27.43 -5.69 8.96
CA GLY A 523 -28.20 -4.49 8.63
C GLY A 523 -27.40 -3.40 7.91
N HIS A 524 -26.39 -3.82 7.13
CA HIS A 524 -25.51 -2.99 6.32
C HIS A 524 -25.56 -3.48 4.87
N PRO A 525 -26.46 -3.00 4.01
CA PRO A 525 -26.72 -3.56 2.69
C PRO A 525 -25.46 -3.62 1.81
N LEU A 526 -25.24 -4.74 1.13
CA LEU A 526 -24.23 -4.83 0.08
C LEU A 526 -24.78 -4.19 -1.20
N ASN A 527 -24.11 -3.15 -1.69
CA ASN A 527 -24.50 -2.45 -2.92
C ASN A 527 -23.53 -2.70 -4.07
N ILE A 528 -22.24 -2.86 -3.77
CA ILE A 528 -21.16 -3.02 -4.74
C ILE A 528 -20.36 -4.27 -4.39
N TYR A 529 -20.17 -5.14 -5.37
CA TYR A 529 -19.23 -6.26 -5.31
C TYR A 529 -18.09 -5.99 -6.30
N HIS A 530 -16.85 -6.06 -5.82
CA HIS A 530 -15.66 -5.88 -6.64
C HIS A 530 -15.04 -7.24 -6.98
N PHE A 531 -14.87 -7.52 -8.28
CA PHE A 531 -14.40 -8.83 -8.73
C PHE A 531 -12.89 -8.89 -9.00
N GLY A 532 -12.16 -7.78 -8.82
CA GLY A 532 -10.75 -7.64 -9.19
C GLY A 532 -10.58 -7.44 -10.68
N GLY A 533 -10.06 -8.43 -11.37
CA GLY A 533 -9.97 -8.49 -12.83
C GLY A 533 -8.64 -8.06 -13.42
N ASP A 534 -7.71 -7.65 -12.58
CA ASP A 534 -6.40 -7.13 -12.99
C ASP A 534 -5.38 -8.24 -13.27
N GLU A 535 -4.32 -7.84 -13.93
CA GLU A 535 -3.04 -8.53 -14.15
C GLU A 535 -3.12 -10.01 -14.60
N VAL A 536 -4.18 -10.42 -15.28
CA VAL A 536 -4.27 -11.76 -15.84
C VAL A 536 -3.08 -12.03 -16.77
N ALA A 537 -2.31 -13.06 -16.48
CA ALA A 537 -1.10 -13.40 -17.22
C ALA A 537 -1.37 -13.59 -18.72
N LYS A 538 -0.44 -13.13 -19.56
CA LYS A 538 -0.63 -13.07 -21.04
C LYS A 538 -0.96 -14.42 -21.68
N THR A 539 -0.46 -15.51 -21.12
CA THR A 539 -0.59 -16.88 -21.68
C THR A 539 -1.41 -17.80 -20.78
N ALA A 540 -2.20 -17.24 -19.83
CA ALA A 540 -3.19 -18.03 -19.09
C ALA A 540 -4.23 -18.63 -20.05
N TRP A 541 -4.61 -19.88 -19.80
CA TRP A 541 -5.67 -20.65 -20.47
C TRP A 541 -5.45 -20.99 -21.96
N VAL A 542 -4.34 -20.55 -22.59
CA VAL A 542 -4.10 -20.75 -24.05
C VAL A 542 -4.02 -22.20 -24.48
N ASN A 543 -3.78 -23.12 -23.55
CA ASN A 543 -3.77 -24.57 -23.79
C ASN A 543 -4.79 -25.32 -22.92
N SER A 544 -5.85 -24.64 -22.47
CA SER A 544 -6.94 -25.28 -21.71
C SER A 544 -7.92 -25.97 -22.64
N THR A 545 -8.02 -27.30 -22.48
CA THR A 545 -8.97 -28.13 -23.27
C THR A 545 -10.44 -27.76 -23.01
N LYS A 546 -10.75 -27.11 -21.90
CA LYS A 546 -12.09 -26.60 -21.58
C LYS A 546 -12.39 -25.33 -22.33
N CYS A 547 -11.41 -24.46 -22.53
CA CYS A 547 -11.59 -23.24 -23.31
C CYS A 547 -11.76 -23.55 -24.81
N ASP A 548 -11.07 -24.56 -25.34
CA ASP A 548 -11.25 -25.03 -26.73
C ASP A 548 -12.66 -25.48 -27.01
N GLN A 549 -13.39 -26.02 -26.01
CA GLN A 549 -14.76 -26.51 -26.15
C GLN A 549 -15.81 -25.38 -26.26
N LEU A 550 -15.48 -24.13 -25.94
CA LEU A 550 -16.43 -23.01 -26.01
C LEU A 550 -16.62 -22.48 -27.45
N ASN A 551 -15.91 -23.03 -28.43
CA ASN A 551 -16.01 -22.67 -29.85
C ASN A 551 -15.93 -21.15 -30.13
N PHE A 552 -15.16 -20.40 -29.32
CA PHE A 552 -14.82 -19.04 -29.67
C PHE A 552 -14.01 -19.08 -30.98
N ASN A 553 -14.39 -18.28 -31.97
CA ASN A 553 -13.57 -18.07 -33.16
C ASN A 553 -12.33 -17.28 -32.80
N PHE A 554 -11.35 -17.89 -32.17
CA PHE A 554 -10.08 -17.28 -31.88
C PHE A 554 -9.35 -17.00 -33.20
N SER A 555 -9.66 -15.87 -33.82
CA SER A 555 -8.98 -15.37 -35.03
C SER A 555 -7.78 -14.52 -34.63
N GLY A 556 -6.84 -15.05 -33.84
CA GLY A 556 -5.79 -14.13 -33.43
C GLY A 556 -4.66 -14.76 -32.64
N ASP A 557 -3.79 -13.88 -32.22
CA ASP A 557 -2.70 -14.19 -31.30
C ASP A 557 -3.20 -14.48 -29.88
N THR A 558 -2.31 -14.91 -29.00
CA THR A 558 -2.61 -15.21 -27.59
C THR A 558 -3.23 -14.06 -26.81
N ALA A 559 -2.99 -12.80 -27.21
CA ALA A 559 -3.56 -11.63 -26.57
C ALA A 559 -5.06 -11.47 -26.89
N SER A 560 -5.46 -11.74 -28.14
CA SER A 560 -6.87 -11.74 -28.56
C SER A 560 -7.66 -12.83 -27.84
N ILE A 561 -7.12 -14.04 -27.76
CA ILE A 561 -7.72 -15.17 -27.03
C ILE A 561 -7.98 -14.79 -25.58
N ARG A 562 -6.99 -14.26 -24.90
CA ARG A 562 -7.10 -13.84 -23.50
C ARG A 562 -8.17 -12.75 -23.33
N ASN A 563 -8.22 -11.74 -24.18
CA ASN A 563 -9.17 -10.64 -24.07
C ASN A 563 -10.62 -11.12 -24.29
N GLU A 564 -10.85 -12.05 -25.20
CA GLU A 564 -12.17 -12.65 -25.38
C GLU A 564 -12.60 -13.48 -24.17
N LEU A 565 -11.69 -14.28 -23.60
CA LEU A 565 -11.94 -15.05 -22.39
C LEU A 565 -12.18 -14.14 -21.17
N LYS A 566 -11.45 -13.03 -21.04
CA LYS A 566 -11.71 -12.01 -20.01
C LYS A 566 -13.08 -11.39 -20.17
N ASN A 567 -13.46 -10.99 -21.39
CA ASN A 567 -14.79 -10.44 -21.65
C ASN A 567 -15.89 -11.44 -21.28
N TYR A 568 -15.75 -12.70 -21.71
CA TYR A 568 -16.68 -13.77 -21.33
C TYR A 568 -16.80 -13.92 -19.81
N PHE A 569 -15.66 -13.98 -19.11
CA PHE A 569 -15.63 -14.06 -17.66
C PHE A 569 -16.35 -12.88 -17.01
N THR A 570 -16.01 -11.65 -17.43
CA THR A 570 -16.59 -10.42 -16.89
C THR A 570 -18.11 -10.37 -17.08
N GLN A 571 -18.63 -10.78 -18.25
CA GLN A 571 -20.06 -10.88 -18.50
C GLN A 571 -20.76 -11.91 -17.58
N ARG A 572 -20.11 -13.06 -17.34
CA ARG A 572 -20.63 -14.08 -16.41
C ARG A 572 -20.71 -13.56 -14.98
N VAL A 573 -19.67 -12.84 -14.51
CA VAL A 573 -19.66 -12.21 -13.18
C VAL A 573 -20.70 -11.08 -13.10
N ALA A 574 -20.82 -10.26 -14.14
CA ALA A 574 -21.85 -9.22 -14.23
C ALA A 574 -23.25 -9.78 -14.08
N ASN A 575 -23.54 -10.91 -14.73
CA ASN A 575 -24.83 -11.58 -14.60
C ASN A 575 -25.08 -12.09 -13.16
N ILE A 576 -24.07 -12.66 -12.50
CA ILE A 576 -24.17 -13.08 -11.10
C ILE A 576 -24.50 -11.86 -10.22
N THR A 577 -23.74 -10.78 -10.31
CA THR A 577 -23.97 -9.58 -9.51
C THR A 577 -25.33 -8.95 -9.79
N PHE A 578 -25.76 -8.92 -11.05
CA PHE A 578 -27.09 -8.44 -11.45
C PHE A 578 -28.22 -9.27 -10.82
N THR A 579 -28.14 -10.62 -10.85
CA THR A 579 -29.15 -11.48 -10.24
C THR A 579 -29.27 -11.31 -8.73
N HIS A 580 -28.18 -10.86 -8.08
CA HIS A 580 -28.18 -10.47 -6.69
C HIS A 580 -28.59 -9.00 -6.44
N GLY A 581 -28.92 -8.22 -7.48
CA GLY A 581 -29.27 -6.81 -7.37
C GLY A 581 -28.10 -5.91 -6.95
N LEU A 582 -26.87 -6.29 -7.32
CA LEU A 582 -25.65 -5.58 -6.97
C LEU A 582 -25.11 -4.81 -8.16
N ASN A 583 -24.44 -3.70 -7.89
CA ASN A 583 -23.53 -3.08 -8.83
C ASN A 583 -22.21 -3.88 -8.87
N MET A 584 -21.59 -3.94 -10.04
CA MET A 584 -20.30 -4.58 -10.22
C MET A 584 -19.18 -3.54 -10.24
N ALA A 585 -18.06 -3.84 -9.60
CA ALA A 585 -16.83 -3.07 -9.67
C ALA A 585 -15.65 -3.96 -10.08
N GLY A 586 -14.61 -3.37 -10.68
CA GLY A 586 -13.36 -4.03 -11.01
C GLY A 586 -12.24 -3.05 -11.34
N TRP A 587 -11.02 -3.53 -11.41
CA TRP A 587 -9.88 -2.77 -11.89
C TRP A 587 -10.02 -2.47 -13.39
N GLU A 588 -9.43 -1.39 -13.88
CA GLU A 588 -9.60 -0.96 -15.28
C GLU A 588 -9.16 -1.98 -16.31
N ASP A 589 -8.14 -2.76 -16.03
CA ASP A 589 -7.68 -3.80 -16.94
C ASP A 589 -8.57 -5.06 -16.96
N GLY A 590 -9.40 -5.27 -15.96
CA GLY A 590 -10.48 -6.25 -15.95
C GLY A 590 -11.55 -5.95 -17.02
N PHE A 591 -11.73 -4.68 -17.36
CA PHE A 591 -12.68 -4.21 -18.37
C PHE A 591 -12.02 -3.84 -19.71
N ASN A 592 -10.71 -3.95 -19.84
CA ASN A 592 -9.97 -3.46 -21.01
C ASN A 592 -10.15 -4.37 -22.23
N ALA A 593 -10.81 -3.84 -23.27
CA ALA A 593 -10.97 -4.50 -24.56
C ALA A 593 -9.74 -4.41 -25.47
N GLY A 594 -8.77 -3.57 -25.13
CA GLY A 594 -7.60 -3.20 -25.92
C GLY A 594 -7.58 -1.73 -26.27
N ASP A 595 -6.41 -1.21 -26.70
CA ASP A 595 -6.20 0.19 -27.09
C ASP A 595 -6.68 1.24 -26.07
N GLY A 596 -6.73 0.89 -24.79
CA GLY A 596 -7.21 1.76 -23.72
C GLY A 596 -8.71 2.01 -23.70
N MET A 597 -9.50 1.20 -24.42
CA MET A 597 -10.97 1.25 -24.45
C MET A 597 -11.55 0.12 -23.61
N PRO A 598 -12.67 0.37 -22.89
CA PRO A 598 -13.35 -0.69 -22.15
C PRO A 598 -14.21 -1.57 -23.06
N PHE A 599 -14.64 -2.72 -22.56
CA PHE A 599 -15.72 -3.49 -23.15
C PHE A 599 -17.00 -2.65 -23.26
N ASP A 600 -17.89 -3.00 -24.21
CA ASP A 600 -19.15 -2.27 -24.36
C ASP A 600 -20.03 -2.43 -23.11
N ILE A 601 -20.32 -1.33 -22.44
CA ILE A 601 -21.12 -1.30 -21.23
C ILE A 601 -22.55 -1.83 -21.42
N SER A 602 -23.08 -1.79 -22.64
CA SER A 602 -24.41 -2.32 -22.96
C SER A 602 -24.55 -3.84 -22.80
N MET A 603 -23.41 -4.55 -22.70
CA MET A 603 -23.39 -5.98 -22.41
C MET A 603 -23.78 -6.31 -20.96
N TYR A 604 -23.79 -5.34 -20.07
CA TYR A 604 -24.04 -5.52 -18.64
C TYR A 604 -25.45 -5.03 -18.27
N GLN A 605 -26.15 -5.79 -17.43
CA GLN A 605 -27.49 -5.44 -16.97
C GLN A 605 -27.48 -4.68 -15.62
N ASN A 606 -26.34 -4.61 -14.97
CA ASN A 606 -26.17 -3.90 -13.69
C ASN A 606 -26.51 -2.42 -13.85
N GLN A 607 -27.09 -1.81 -12.81
CA GLN A 607 -27.43 -0.39 -12.80
C GLN A 607 -26.20 0.49 -13.02
N HIS A 608 -25.10 0.13 -12.37
CA HIS A 608 -23.81 0.81 -12.53
C HIS A 608 -22.68 -0.22 -12.60
N ILE A 609 -21.68 0.08 -13.43
CA ILE A 609 -20.40 -0.61 -13.48
C ILE A 609 -19.34 0.38 -13.05
N TYR A 610 -18.62 0.07 -11.96
CA TYR A 610 -17.55 0.88 -11.45
C TYR A 610 -16.19 0.36 -11.95
N SER A 611 -15.31 1.28 -12.34
CA SER A 611 -13.94 0.94 -12.74
C SER A 611 -12.94 1.76 -11.94
N ASN A 612 -12.03 1.10 -11.25
CA ASN A 612 -10.90 1.72 -10.57
C ASN A 612 -9.78 1.97 -11.58
N ALA A 613 -9.55 3.24 -11.94
CA ALA A 613 -8.50 3.64 -12.88
C ALA A 613 -7.20 3.88 -12.10
N TRP A 614 -6.25 2.96 -12.23
CA TRP A 614 -5.03 2.94 -11.42
C TRP A 614 -3.75 3.23 -12.20
N ASP A 615 -3.62 2.76 -13.46
CA ASP A 615 -2.39 2.86 -14.24
C ASP A 615 -2.24 4.25 -14.84
N ASN A 616 -1.49 5.09 -14.15
CA ASN A 616 -1.16 6.42 -14.62
C ASN A 616 0.34 6.71 -14.66
N VAL A 617 1.16 5.74 -14.88
CA VAL A 617 2.56 6.01 -15.21
C VAL A 617 2.57 6.73 -16.56
N TRP A 618 2.90 8.03 -16.53
CA TRP A 618 2.63 8.95 -17.63
C TRP A 618 3.26 8.51 -18.96
N GLU A 619 4.52 8.02 -18.92
CA GLU A 619 5.22 7.55 -20.09
C GLU A 619 4.70 6.21 -20.64
N TRP A 620 3.88 5.45 -19.91
CA TRP A 620 3.25 4.22 -20.41
C TRP A 620 2.01 4.51 -21.25
N GLY A 621 1.37 5.68 -21.05
CA GLY A 621 0.25 6.14 -21.85
C GLY A 621 -1.12 5.59 -21.45
N GLU A 622 -1.23 4.84 -20.36
CA GLU A 622 -2.47 4.18 -19.96
C GLU A 622 -3.42 5.05 -19.13
N ALA A 623 -2.95 6.19 -18.61
CA ALA A 623 -3.78 7.16 -17.87
C ALA A 623 -5.04 7.62 -18.64
N ARG A 624 -5.03 7.51 -19.98
CA ARG A 624 -6.19 7.77 -20.85
C ARG A 624 -7.41 6.91 -20.54
N ARG A 625 -7.24 5.72 -19.94
CA ARG A 625 -8.32 4.79 -19.61
C ARG A 625 -9.36 5.44 -18.69
N ALA A 626 -8.95 6.23 -17.71
CA ALA A 626 -9.86 6.90 -16.80
C ALA A 626 -10.95 7.71 -17.56
N TYR A 627 -10.55 8.54 -18.50
CA TYR A 627 -11.50 9.36 -19.26
C TYR A 627 -12.21 8.59 -20.36
N ASN A 628 -11.54 7.65 -21.02
CA ASN A 628 -12.17 6.77 -21.99
C ASN A 628 -13.33 5.98 -21.37
N TYR A 629 -13.12 5.40 -20.20
CA TYR A 629 -14.14 4.62 -19.48
C TYR A 629 -15.29 5.50 -18.99
N ALA A 630 -14.99 6.69 -18.42
CA ALA A 630 -16.03 7.64 -18.05
C ALA A 630 -16.87 8.06 -19.26
N ASN A 631 -16.23 8.34 -20.40
CA ASN A 631 -16.92 8.68 -21.65
C ASN A 631 -17.73 7.50 -22.22
N ALA A 632 -17.28 6.26 -22.03
CA ALA A 632 -18.02 5.05 -22.42
C ALA A 632 -19.21 4.76 -21.51
N GLY A 633 -19.32 5.39 -20.34
CA GLY A 633 -20.48 5.24 -19.45
C GLY A 633 -20.19 4.55 -18.11
N TYR A 634 -18.99 4.05 -17.90
CA TYR A 634 -18.55 3.47 -16.62
C TYR A 634 -18.47 4.55 -15.54
N LYS A 635 -18.75 4.19 -14.31
CA LYS A 635 -18.48 5.01 -13.12
C LYS A 635 -17.02 4.84 -12.72
N VAL A 636 -16.20 5.85 -12.98
CA VAL A 636 -14.76 5.78 -12.75
C VAL A 636 -14.41 6.28 -11.36
N ILE A 637 -13.65 5.46 -10.62
CA ILE A 637 -13.02 5.80 -9.35
C ILE A 637 -11.56 6.10 -9.64
N MET A 638 -11.13 7.34 -9.36
CA MET A 638 -9.74 7.77 -9.57
C MET A 638 -8.84 7.10 -8.51
N SER A 639 -8.05 6.15 -8.96
CA SER A 639 -7.19 5.27 -8.13
C SER A 639 -5.71 5.37 -8.52
N HIS A 640 -5.31 6.51 -9.06
CA HIS A 640 -4.04 6.72 -9.77
C HIS A 640 -2.79 6.43 -8.92
N ALA A 641 -2.03 5.42 -9.30
CA ALA A 641 -0.94 4.85 -8.51
C ALA A 641 0.13 5.88 -8.13
N THR A 642 0.50 6.81 -9.02
CA THR A 642 1.55 7.79 -8.73
C THR A 642 1.20 8.79 -7.63
N HIS A 643 -0.09 8.97 -7.29
CA HIS A 643 -0.58 9.97 -6.33
C HIS A 643 -1.37 9.37 -5.15
N LEU A 644 -2.00 8.21 -5.35
CA LEU A 644 -2.99 7.66 -4.43
C LEU A 644 -2.63 6.27 -3.87
N TYR A 645 -1.50 5.67 -4.30
CA TYR A 645 -1.00 4.43 -3.71
C TYR A 645 -0.12 4.73 -2.50
N PHE A 646 -0.62 4.39 -1.33
CA PHE A 646 0.01 4.65 -0.04
C PHE A 646 1.00 3.56 0.37
N ASP A 647 1.12 2.49 -0.38
CA ASP A 647 2.22 1.53 -0.31
C ASP A 647 3.53 2.06 -0.91
N HIS A 648 3.51 3.17 -1.65
CA HIS A 648 4.72 3.85 -2.10
C HIS A 648 5.39 4.62 -0.94
N PRO A 649 6.75 4.70 -0.90
CA PRO A 649 7.47 5.43 0.13
C PRO A 649 7.09 6.91 0.20
N TYR A 650 7.26 7.55 1.36
CA TYR A 650 7.07 8.99 1.51
C TYR A 650 8.21 9.82 0.92
N GLU A 651 9.43 9.28 0.93
CA GLU A 651 10.65 9.93 0.42
C GLU A 651 11.48 8.92 -0.37
N PRO A 652 12.32 9.37 -1.30
CA PRO A 652 13.19 8.48 -2.08
C PRO A 652 14.41 8.01 -1.26
N ASP A 653 14.17 7.46 -0.09
CA ASP A 653 15.20 7.04 0.86
C ASP A 653 15.17 5.52 1.04
N PRO A 654 16.31 4.82 1.07
CA PRO A 654 16.38 3.38 1.29
C PRO A 654 15.77 2.91 2.63
N GLU A 655 15.71 3.79 3.63
CA GLU A 655 15.09 3.52 4.94
C GLU A 655 13.56 3.65 4.91
N GLU A 656 12.98 4.27 3.88
CA GLU A 656 11.53 4.38 3.73
C GLU A 656 10.94 3.08 3.18
N ARG A 657 9.90 2.61 3.87
CA ARG A 657 9.14 1.41 3.51
C ARG A 657 8.30 1.63 2.26
N GLY A 658 8.12 0.59 1.47
CA GLY A 658 7.12 0.52 0.41
C GLY A 658 7.66 0.07 -0.94
N LEU A 659 6.76 -0.21 -1.87
CA LEU A 659 7.05 -0.48 -3.27
C LEU A 659 7.17 0.85 -4.04
N TYR A 660 7.84 0.84 -5.20
CA TYR A 660 8.15 2.08 -5.93
C TYR A 660 8.09 1.90 -7.45
N TRP A 661 7.18 1.07 -7.91
CA TRP A 661 7.06 0.72 -9.33
C TRP A 661 6.44 1.86 -10.17
N ALA A 662 5.41 2.56 -9.66
CA ALA A 662 4.75 3.64 -10.40
C ALA A 662 5.44 5.00 -10.19
N THR A 663 6.01 5.22 -9.01
CA THR A 663 6.78 6.43 -8.66
C THR A 663 7.75 6.09 -7.53
N ARG A 664 8.86 6.83 -7.43
CA ARG A 664 9.82 6.58 -6.35
C ARG A 664 9.25 6.90 -4.96
N CYS A 665 8.36 7.88 -4.89
CA CYS A 665 7.72 8.26 -3.64
C CYS A 665 6.39 9.00 -3.88
N THR A 666 5.50 8.89 -2.89
CA THR A 666 4.21 9.60 -2.83
C THR A 666 4.07 10.19 -1.44
N ASP A 667 4.30 11.50 -1.29
CA ASP A 667 4.10 12.21 -0.04
C ASP A 667 2.71 12.85 0.04
N SER A 668 2.38 13.45 1.19
CA SER A 668 1.08 14.12 1.38
C SER A 668 0.89 15.32 0.45
N TYR A 669 1.97 16.02 0.06
CA TYR A 669 1.91 17.13 -0.89
C TYR A 669 1.49 16.67 -2.28
N LYS A 670 2.03 15.52 -2.75
CA LYS A 670 1.69 14.93 -4.03
C LYS A 670 0.21 14.51 -4.07
N THR A 671 -0.27 13.84 -3.02
CA THR A 671 -1.69 13.47 -2.89
C THR A 671 -2.59 14.71 -2.81
N PHE A 672 -2.20 15.74 -2.02
CA PHE A 672 -2.93 17.01 -1.91
C PHE A 672 -3.05 17.75 -3.24
N GLY A 673 -2.04 17.66 -4.09
CA GLY A 673 -1.99 18.32 -5.40
C GLY A 673 -2.81 17.64 -6.50
N PHE A 674 -3.38 16.44 -6.27
CA PHE A 674 -4.07 15.68 -7.29
C PHE A 674 -5.38 16.37 -7.75
N GLN A 675 -5.55 16.46 -9.08
CA GLN A 675 -6.70 17.11 -9.75
C GLN A 675 -7.49 16.08 -10.57
N PRO A 676 -8.53 15.45 -10.01
CA PRO A 676 -9.25 14.38 -10.71
C PRO A 676 -10.04 14.87 -11.94
N ASP A 677 -10.58 16.11 -11.93
CA ASP A 677 -11.31 16.68 -13.05
C ASP A 677 -10.38 17.19 -14.17
N ASN A 678 -9.09 17.37 -13.87
CA ASN A 678 -8.07 17.86 -14.79
C ASN A 678 -6.88 16.89 -14.83
N LEU A 679 -7.16 15.63 -15.16
CA LEU A 679 -6.20 14.52 -15.02
C LEU A 679 -4.81 14.84 -15.53
N TYR A 680 -4.70 15.41 -16.74
CA TYR A 680 -3.40 15.67 -17.37
C TYR A 680 -2.65 16.89 -16.83
N GLN A 681 -3.24 17.64 -15.90
CA GLN A 681 -2.52 18.66 -15.12
C GLN A 681 -1.66 18.03 -14.00
N ASN A 682 -1.86 16.74 -13.70
CA ASN A 682 -1.06 15.99 -12.73
C ASN A 682 0.26 15.45 -13.33
N ILE A 683 0.47 15.61 -14.63
CA ILE A 683 1.72 15.18 -15.29
C ILE A 683 2.89 15.96 -14.69
N ASP A 684 3.81 15.24 -14.05
CA ASP A 684 4.94 15.80 -13.32
C ASP A 684 6.30 15.24 -13.75
N VAL A 685 6.53 13.96 -13.48
CA VAL A 685 7.81 13.29 -13.73
C VAL A 685 7.60 11.87 -14.25
N THR A 686 8.60 11.34 -14.92
CA THR A 686 8.67 9.90 -15.26
C THR A 686 8.87 9.05 -13.98
N VAL A 687 8.72 7.73 -14.09
CA VAL A 687 9.07 6.79 -13.02
C VAL A 687 10.49 7.05 -12.49
N MET A 688 11.41 7.43 -13.37
CA MET A 688 12.82 7.72 -13.03
C MET A 688 13.07 9.16 -12.57
N GLY A 689 12.02 9.97 -12.36
CA GLY A 689 12.13 11.34 -11.85
C GLY A 689 12.59 12.39 -12.87
N ALA A 690 12.65 12.06 -14.14
CA ALA A 690 12.90 13.06 -15.18
C ALA A 690 11.64 13.91 -15.41
N SER A 691 11.79 15.23 -15.46
CA SER A 691 10.67 16.12 -15.75
C SER A 691 10.08 15.82 -17.12
N ILE A 692 8.78 15.76 -17.21
CA ILE A 692 8.01 15.62 -18.44
C ILE A 692 6.97 16.72 -18.53
N SER A 693 6.68 17.16 -19.75
CA SER A 693 5.64 18.16 -19.98
C SER A 693 4.36 17.49 -20.47
N ARG A 694 3.23 18.16 -20.20
CA ARG A 694 1.94 17.76 -20.75
C ARG A 694 1.99 17.67 -22.29
N ALA A 695 2.62 18.61 -22.97
CA ALA A 695 2.79 18.58 -24.43
C ALA A 695 3.61 17.37 -24.91
N GLY A 696 4.55 16.87 -24.10
CA GLY A 696 5.33 15.67 -24.42
C GLY A 696 4.51 14.38 -24.40
N ILE A 697 3.49 14.31 -23.54
CA ILE A 697 2.58 13.16 -23.39
C ILE A 697 1.33 13.34 -24.24
N CYS A 698 0.66 14.49 -24.16
CA CYS A 698 -0.62 14.78 -24.83
C CYS A 698 -0.41 15.25 -26.27
N LYS A 699 -0.11 14.32 -27.16
CA LYS A 699 0.12 14.61 -28.59
C LYS A 699 -1.17 14.65 -29.39
N SER A 700 -2.26 14.08 -28.92
CA SER A 700 -3.56 14.00 -29.60
C SER A 700 -4.67 13.67 -28.59
N ASN A 701 -5.93 13.76 -29.05
CA ASN A 701 -7.08 13.31 -28.26
C ASN A 701 -7.09 11.80 -28.01
N THR A 702 -6.31 11.00 -28.72
CA THR A 702 -6.17 9.58 -28.46
C THR A 702 -5.20 9.31 -27.31
N THR A 703 -4.20 10.16 -27.12
CA THR A 703 -3.24 10.05 -25.99
C THR A 703 -3.77 10.71 -24.72
N CYS A 704 -4.51 11.81 -24.86
CA CYS A 704 -5.13 12.54 -23.75
C CYS A 704 -6.58 12.91 -24.11
N PRO A 705 -7.52 11.97 -24.04
CA PRO A 705 -8.91 12.25 -24.35
C PRO A 705 -9.51 13.31 -23.41
N LEU A 706 -10.43 14.10 -23.93
CA LEU A 706 -11.21 15.03 -23.13
C LEU A 706 -12.27 14.29 -22.31
N LEU A 707 -12.58 14.79 -21.15
CA LEU A 707 -13.67 14.26 -20.31
C LEU A 707 -15.02 14.84 -20.79
N HIS A 708 -15.81 14.04 -21.49
CA HIS A 708 -17.12 14.46 -22.00
C HIS A 708 -18.28 14.17 -21.03
N LYS A 709 -18.10 13.20 -20.12
CA LYS A 709 -19.11 12.81 -19.13
C LYS A 709 -18.57 12.96 -17.70
N PRO A 710 -18.35 14.18 -17.19
CA PRO A 710 -17.73 14.41 -15.87
C PRO A 710 -18.54 13.79 -14.71
N LYS A 711 -19.87 13.65 -14.84
CA LYS A 711 -20.73 12.98 -13.84
C LYS A 711 -20.41 11.47 -13.67
N ASN A 712 -19.64 10.90 -14.58
CA ASN A 712 -19.19 9.52 -14.49
C ASN A 712 -17.87 9.37 -13.71
N ILE A 713 -17.20 10.44 -13.34
CA ILE A 713 -16.18 10.38 -12.28
C ILE A 713 -16.92 10.26 -10.94
N ALA A 714 -16.94 9.05 -10.40
CA ALA A 714 -17.66 8.75 -9.16
C ALA A 714 -16.94 9.35 -7.94
N GLY A 715 -15.62 9.41 -7.98
CA GLY A 715 -14.81 9.93 -6.89
C GLY A 715 -13.38 9.47 -6.90
N MET A 716 -12.78 9.40 -5.70
CA MET A 716 -11.37 9.08 -5.49
C MET A 716 -11.20 8.00 -4.42
N GLN A 717 -10.13 7.24 -4.55
CA GLN A 717 -9.76 6.22 -3.56
C GLN A 717 -8.24 6.21 -3.35
N GLY A 718 -7.81 6.19 -2.09
CA GLY A 718 -6.43 5.88 -1.71
C GLY A 718 -6.25 4.38 -1.53
N HIS A 719 -5.07 3.87 -1.78
CA HIS A 719 -4.80 2.43 -1.80
C HIS A 719 -3.61 2.08 -0.92
N LEU A 720 -3.76 1.06 -0.08
CA LEU A 720 -2.67 0.43 0.64
C LEU A 720 -2.58 -1.04 0.25
N TRP A 721 -1.66 -1.36 -0.65
CA TRP A 721 -1.22 -2.73 -0.89
C TRP A 721 -0.30 -3.18 0.25
N SER A 722 -0.39 -4.44 0.66
CA SER A 722 0.17 -4.84 1.95
C SER A 722 1.40 -5.76 1.89
N GLU A 723 2.07 -5.89 0.74
CA GLU A 723 3.24 -6.77 0.58
C GLU A 723 4.35 -6.45 1.59
N THR A 724 4.53 -5.18 1.92
CA THR A 724 5.54 -4.73 2.89
C THR A 724 4.97 -4.35 4.26
N ILE A 725 3.68 -4.58 4.51
CA ILE A 725 2.98 -4.18 5.75
C ILE A 725 2.93 -5.36 6.71
N LEU A 726 3.91 -5.47 7.59
CA LEU A 726 4.09 -6.63 8.47
C LEU A 726 3.53 -6.41 9.89
N SER A 727 3.05 -5.21 10.20
CA SER A 727 2.55 -4.86 11.54
C SER A 727 1.53 -3.72 11.50
N GLU A 728 0.78 -3.55 12.59
CA GLU A 728 -0.14 -2.42 12.80
C GLU A 728 0.60 -1.07 12.69
N ASP A 729 1.82 -0.97 13.25
CA ASP A 729 2.61 0.25 13.16
C ASP A 729 3.02 0.59 11.72
N ASN A 730 3.34 -0.43 10.90
CA ASN A 730 3.60 -0.23 9.47
C ASN A 730 2.35 0.26 8.74
N PHE A 731 1.18 -0.30 9.07
CA PHE A 731 -0.10 0.11 8.50
C PHE A 731 -0.37 1.60 8.72
N TYR A 732 -0.35 2.05 9.98
CA TYR A 732 -0.60 3.45 10.29
C TYR A 732 0.47 4.38 9.74
N TYR A 733 1.74 3.95 9.77
CA TYR A 733 2.85 4.71 9.18
C TYR A 733 2.61 5.00 7.69
N MET A 734 2.14 4.02 6.93
CA MET A 734 1.93 4.17 5.49
C MET A 734 0.67 4.95 5.15
N VAL A 735 -0.42 4.77 5.90
CA VAL A 735 -1.69 5.46 5.63
C VAL A 735 -1.64 6.92 6.07
N PHE A 736 -1.08 7.22 7.24
CA PHE A 736 -1.16 8.55 7.84
C PHE A 736 0.17 9.31 7.83
N PRO A 737 0.15 10.62 7.52
CA PRO A 737 -1.04 11.48 7.37
C PRO A 737 -1.59 11.65 5.94
N ARG A 738 -1.17 10.84 4.94
CA ARG A 738 -1.63 10.95 3.54
C ARG A 738 -3.15 10.87 3.38
N LEU A 739 -3.82 10.09 4.23
CA LEU A 739 -5.28 9.97 4.26
C LEU A 739 -5.98 11.35 4.40
N LEU A 740 -5.40 12.28 5.14
CA LEU A 740 -5.95 13.62 5.31
C LEU A 740 -5.93 14.42 4.00
N ALA A 741 -4.85 14.28 3.23
CA ALA A 741 -4.71 14.92 1.92
C ALA A 741 -5.69 14.31 0.89
N LEU A 742 -5.87 12.99 0.91
CA LEU A 742 -6.91 12.31 0.13
C LEU A 742 -8.30 12.83 0.48
N ALA A 743 -8.63 12.86 1.77
CA ALA A 743 -9.94 13.32 2.26
C ALA A 743 -10.22 14.77 1.85
N GLU A 744 -9.21 15.64 1.94
CA GLU A 744 -9.30 17.03 1.49
C GLU A 744 -9.67 17.11 0.01
N ARG A 745 -8.99 16.36 -0.86
CA ARG A 745 -9.26 16.40 -2.31
C ARG A 745 -10.57 15.71 -2.70
N ALA A 746 -10.94 14.64 -2.02
CA ALA A 746 -12.18 13.91 -2.30
C ALA A 746 -13.44 14.68 -1.85
N TRP A 747 -13.32 15.54 -0.81
CA TRP A 747 -14.41 16.34 -0.28
C TRP A 747 -14.49 17.73 -0.90
N HIS A 748 -13.35 18.46 -0.90
CA HIS A 748 -13.25 19.86 -1.30
C HIS A 748 -12.63 20.05 -2.68
N LYS A 749 -13.28 20.84 -3.53
CA LYS A 749 -12.69 21.31 -4.80
C LYS A 749 -11.96 22.61 -4.57
N ALA A 750 -10.64 22.60 -4.70
CA ALA A 750 -9.85 23.81 -4.48
C ALA A 750 -10.01 24.83 -5.61
N SER A 751 -9.95 26.11 -5.26
CA SER A 751 -10.09 27.21 -6.23
C SER A 751 -9.00 27.22 -7.32
N TRP A 752 -7.81 26.77 -6.99
CA TRP A 752 -6.68 26.68 -7.92
C TRP A 752 -6.86 25.62 -9.03
N GLU A 753 -7.72 24.62 -8.85
CA GLU A 753 -7.96 23.59 -9.86
C GLU A 753 -8.59 24.14 -11.16
N ASN A 754 -9.24 25.32 -11.09
CA ASN A 754 -9.85 25.96 -12.24
C ASN A 754 -8.94 27.01 -12.91
N VAL A 755 -7.72 27.21 -12.39
CA VAL A 755 -6.77 28.21 -12.92
C VAL A 755 -5.98 27.63 -14.08
N ILE A 756 -6.00 28.31 -15.23
CA ILE A 756 -5.33 27.86 -16.47
C ILE A 756 -3.86 28.22 -16.46
N ASP A 757 -3.50 29.40 -15.91
CA ASP A 757 -2.12 29.82 -15.79
C ASP A 757 -1.37 28.93 -14.78
N GLU A 758 -0.42 28.14 -15.24
CA GLU A 758 0.31 27.16 -14.42
C GLU A 758 1.12 27.81 -13.29
N THR A 759 1.67 29.01 -13.52
CA THR A 759 2.45 29.72 -12.50
C THR A 759 1.54 30.19 -11.37
N LEU A 760 0.40 30.78 -11.71
CA LEU A 760 -0.61 31.22 -10.74
C LEU A 760 -1.22 30.03 -10.03
N GLN A 761 -1.56 28.96 -10.76
CA GLN A 761 -2.10 27.71 -10.19
C GLN A 761 -1.14 27.14 -9.15
N ASN A 762 0.14 27.00 -9.48
CA ASN A 762 1.17 26.49 -8.59
C ASN A 762 1.36 27.37 -7.34
N SER A 763 1.35 28.70 -7.51
CA SER A 763 1.44 29.65 -6.39
C SER A 763 0.25 29.52 -5.44
N MET A 764 -0.97 29.43 -5.99
CA MET A 764 -2.19 29.23 -5.19
C MET A 764 -2.18 27.87 -4.48
N ARG A 765 -1.80 26.81 -5.18
CA ARG A 765 -1.69 25.46 -4.60
C ARG A 765 -0.67 25.41 -3.47
N THR A 766 0.49 26.04 -3.63
CA THR A 766 1.51 26.10 -2.59
C THR A 766 1.01 26.83 -1.34
N ARG A 767 0.31 27.95 -1.50
CA ARG A 767 -0.29 28.67 -0.37
C ARG A 767 -1.36 27.86 0.36
N ASP A 768 -2.19 27.16 -0.40
CA ASP A 768 -3.26 26.30 0.15
C ASP A 768 -2.65 25.09 0.89
N TRP A 769 -1.58 24.52 0.34
CA TRP A 769 -0.79 23.50 1.02
C TRP A 769 -0.17 24.00 2.33
N ASP A 770 0.41 25.20 2.35
CA ASP A 770 1.01 25.75 3.57
C ASP A 770 -0.02 25.85 4.69
N ASN A 771 -1.25 26.31 4.38
CA ASN A 771 -2.36 26.37 5.32
C ASN A 771 -2.80 24.97 5.81
N PHE A 772 -2.86 24.01 4.90
CA PHE A 772 -3.20 22.61 5.19
C PHE A 772 -2.14 21.98 6.09
N ALA A 773 -0.85 22.08 5.73
CA ALA A 773 0.27 21.52 6.48
C ALA A 773 0.39 22.09 7.91
N GLU A 774 0.16 23.42 8.05
CA GLU A 774 0.10 24.10 9.34
C GLU A 774 -1.01 23.52 10.23
N THR A 775 -2.21 23.31 9.65
CA THR A 775 -3.35 22.76 10.37
C THR A 775 -3.11 21.30 10.77
N VAL A 776 -2.57 20.51 9.85
CA VAL A 776 -2.20 19.11 10.15
C VAL A 776 -1.23 19.06 11.31
N GLY A 777 -0.14 19.83 11.26
CA GLY A 777 0.91 19.78 12.29
C GLY A 777 0.45 20.27 13.66
N LYS A 778 -0.30 21.37 13.71
CA LYS A 778 -0.72 22.00 14.98
C LYS A 778 -1.99 21.41 15.59
N LYS A 779 -2.81 20.72 14.78
CA LYS A 779 -4.14 20.26 15.22
C LYS A 779 -4.37 18.77 14.95
N GLU A 780 -4.31 18.37 13.68
CA GLU A 780 -4.85 17.07 13.29
C GLU A 780 -3.97 15.90 13.73
N LEU A 781 -2.63 16.07 13.76
CA LEU A 781 -1.74 15.01 14.26
C LEU A 781 -1.98 14.70 15.74
N LYS A 782 -2.31 15.71 16.56
CA LYS A 782 -2.71 15.48 17.96
C LYS A 782 -4.04 14.72 18.05
N ARG A 783 -5.01 15.03 17.19
CA ARG A 783 -6.29 14.29 17.13
C ARG A 783 -6.09 12.83 16.73
N LEU A 784 -5.14 12.56 15.85
CA LEU A 784 -4.76 11.17 15.48
C LEU A 784 -4.09 10.45 16.65
N ASP A 785 -3.17 11.11 17.39
CA ASP A 785 -2.59 10.54 18.61
C ASP A 785 -3.66 10.22 19.66
N ASP A 786 -4.70 11.07 19.81
CA ASP A 786 -5.79 10.89 20.79
C ASP A 786 -6.64 9.64 20.54
N ILE A 787 -6.74 9.17 19.29
CA ILE A 787 -7.41 7.92 18.91
C ILE A 787 -6.43 6.75 18.73
N GLY A 788 -5.15 6.94 19.08
CA GLY A 788 -4.12 5.90 19.07
C GLY A 788 -3.56 5.53 17.69
N ILE A 789 -3.64 6.43 16.71
CA ILE A 789 -3.05 6.24 15.38
C ILE A 789 -1.58 6.64 15.40
N LYS A 790 -0.71 5.68 15.09
CA LYS A 790 0.74 5.87 15.03
C LYS A 790 1.20 6.32 13.64
N TYR A 791 0.78 7.51 13.22
CA TYR A 791 1.15 8.11 11.94
C TYR A 791 2.67 8.25 11.77
N ARG A 792 3.14 8.40 10.52
CA ARG A 792 4.54 8.69 10.21
C ARG A 792 4.94 10.04 10.80
N VAL A 793 5.94 10.02 11.69
CA VAL A 793 6.60 11.24 12.16
C VAL A 793 7.70 11.60 11.17
N PRO A 794 7.60 12.72 10.43
CA PRO A 794 8.55 13.05 9.37
C PRO A 794 9.93 13.43 9.93
N PRO A 795 11.04 12.99 9.30
CA PRO A 795 12.37 13.47 9.64
C PRO A 795 12.47 14.98 9.40
N PRO A 796 13.27 15.72 10.22
CA PRO A 796 13.39 17.17 10.08
C PRO A 796 14.28 17.58 8.90
N GLY A 797 14.03 18.78 8.40
CA GLY A 797 14.93 19.55 7.54
C GLY A 797 15.82 20.49 8.37
N ALA A 798 17.00 20.81 7.83
CA ALA A 798 17.96 21.72 8.45
C ALA A 798 18.74 22.54 7.43
N SER A 799 19.00 23.82 7.72
CA SER A 799 19.84 24.71 6.91
C SER A 799 20.68 25.62 7.81
N ASN A 800 21.90 25.93 7.40
CA ASN A 800 22.72 26.92 8.07
C ASN A 800 22.42 28.29 7.46
N GLU A 801 21.70 29.14 8.20
CA GLU A 801 21.32 30.51 7.78
C GLU A 801 21.80 31.54 8.83
N GLY A 802 22.69 32.45 8.42
CA GLY A 802 23.16 33.54 9.29
C GLY A 802 23.88 33.09 10.55
N GLY A 803 24.62 31.98 10.52
CA GLY A 803 25.36 31.44 11.67
C GLY A 803 24.49 30.70 12.69
N GLU A 804 23.30 30.32 12.29
CA GLU A 804 22.34 29.51 13.06
C GLU A 804 21.80 28.36 12.21
N ILE A 805 21.65 27.18 12.82
CA ILE A 805 20.98 26.06 12.16
C ILE A 805 19.46 26.22 12.30
N LYS A 806 18.80 26.55 11.22
CA LYS A 806 17.33 26.61 11.11
C LYS A 806 16.77 25.23 10.82
N LEU A 807 15.68 24.91 11.51
CA LEU A 807 15.03 23.61 11.44
C LEU A 807 13.58 23.79 10.97
N ASN A 808 13.08 22.83 10.20
CA ASN A 808 11.67 22.74 9.84
C ASN A 808 11.24 21.28 9.67
N THR A 809 9.96 21.06 9.48
CA THR A 809 9.35 19.78 9.11
C THR A 809 8.17 20.06 8.18
N VAL A 810 7.78 19.05 7.40
CA VAL A 810 6.63 19.15 6.48
C VAL A 810 5.33 19.58 7.16
N PHE A 811 5.17 19.27 8.45
CA PHE A 811 4.01 19.68 9.26
C PHE A 811 4.47 20.59 10.40
N PRO A 812 4.33 21.92 10.26
CA PRO A 812 4.73 22.88 11.27
C PRO A 812 4.01 22.64 12.60
N GLY A 813 4.69 22.93 13.72
CA GLY A 813 4.15 22.74 15.08
C GLY A 813 4.67 21.49 15.79
N LEU A 814 5.27 20.54 15.07
CA LEU A 814 5.96 19.41 15.69
C LEU A 814 7.30 19.85 16.31
N ASN A 815 7.61 19.33 17.49
CA ASN A 815 8.87 19.61 18.17
C ASN A 815 10.03 18.87 17.51
N ILE A 816 11.12 19.59 17.24
CA ILE A 816 12.36 19.04 16.72
C ILE A 816 13.41 19.05 17.84
N GLU A 817 14.06 17.90 18.03
CA GLU A 817 15.16 17.72 18.97
C GLU A 817 16.47 17.57 18.22
N PHE A 818 17.57 18.03 18.85
CA PHE A 818 18.92 17.85 18.36
C PHE A 818 19.84 17.23 19.41
N SER A 819 20.89 16.57 18.93
CA SER A 819 21.94 15.97 19.76
C SER A 819 23.31 16.12 19.08
N LYS A 820 24.38 16.18 19.85
CA LYS A 820 25.78 16.14 19.35
C LYS A 820 26.36 14.72 19.37
N ASP A 821 25.82 13.85 20.20
CA ASP A 821 26.33 12.51 20.50
C ASP A 821 25.33 11.39 20.19
N ASN A 822 24.17 11.75 19.64
CA ASN A 822 23.04 10.84 19.39
C ASN A 822 22.48 10.16 20.66
N GLN A 823 22.80 10.69 21.85
CA GLN A 823 22.36 10.14 23.14
C GLN A 823 21.58 11.17 23.95
N ILE A 824 22.10 12.39 24.10
CA ILE A 824 21.46 13.46 24.87
C ILE A 824 20.75 14.42 23.92
N TRP A 825 19.41 14.44 24.03
CA TRP A 825 18.55 15.21 23.15
C TRP A 825 18.07 16.51 23.80
N LYS A 826 18.05 17.61 23.02
CA LYS A 826 17.69 18.96 23.48
C LYS A 826 16.77 19.62 22.42
N THR A 827 15.96 20.57 22.88
CA THR A 827 15.23 21.52 22.03
C THR A 827 15.86 22.91 22.12
N GLY A 828 15.66 23.76 21.13
CA GLY A 828 16.10 25.14 21.12
C GLY A 828 16.98 25.51 19.93
N THR A 829 17.62 26.68 20.04
CA THR A 829 18.46 27.26 18.98
C THR A 829 19.83 26.58 18.91
N ILE A 830 20.26 26.24 17.69
CA ILE A 830 21.57 25.64 17.44
C ILE A 830 22.49 26.68 16.79
N ARG A 831 23.45 27.19 17.55
CA ARG A 831 24.43 28.19 17.09
C ARG A 831 25.80 27.59 16.73
N ASP A 832 26.03 26.34 17.07
CA ASP A 832 27.22 25.61 16.65
C ASP A 832 27.05 25.13 15.21
N THR A 833 27.64 25.89 14.29
CA THR A 833 27.57 25.57 12.84
C THR A 833 28.82 24.85 12.33
N ALA A 834 29.76 24.48 13.23
CA ALA A 834 30.99 23.77 12.90
C ALA A 834 30.89 22.26 13.09
N SER A 835 30.04 21.81 14.03
CA SER A 835 29.92 20.41 14.41
C SER A 835 28.73 19.74 13.70
N THR A 836 28.88 18.47 13.37
CA THR A 836 27.76 17.63 12.94
C THR A 836 26.73 17.49 14.06
N VAL A 837 25.46 17.57 13.72
CA VAL A 837 24.33 17.40 14.64
C VAL A 837 23.40 16.29 14.18
N PHE A 838 22.89 15.54 15.14
CA PHE A 838 21.83 14.55 14.94
C PHE A 838 20.48 15.22 15.23
N LEU A 839 19.49 14.94 14.39
CA LEU A 839 18.18 15.60 14.44
C LEU A 839 17.06 14.56 14.40
N ARG A 840 15.99 14.81 15.15
CA ARG A 840 14.76 14.01 15.08
C ARG A 840 13.54 14.89 15.38
N THR A 841 12.39 14.51 14.84
CA THR A 841 11.10 15.15 15.13
C THR A 841 10.33 14.30 16.13
N LYS A 842 9.59 14.93 17.05
CA LYS A 842 8.65 14.25 17.95
C LYS A 842 7.23 14.26 17.39
N SER A 843 6.44 13.23 17.70
CA SER A 843 4.98 13.22 17.47
C SER A 843 4.31 14.36 18.24
N ALA A 844 3.08 14.71 17.89
CA ALA A 844 2.35 15.79 18.52
C ALA A 844 2.10 15.56 20.03
N ASP A 845 1.95 14.30 20.45
CA ASP A 845 1.87 13.89 21.85
C ASP A 845 3.24 13.76 22.55
N GLY A 846 4.34 13.89 21.81
CA GLY A 846 5.72 13.80 22.30
C GLY A 846 6.23 12.39 22.62
N ARG A 847 5.43 11.32 22.38
CA ARG A 847 5.76 9.94 22.80
C ARG A 847 6.60 9.16 21.80
N ARG A 848 6.51 9.49 20.52
CA ARG A 848 7.22 8.85 19.40
C ARG A 848 8.16 9.83 18.73
N THR A 849 9.16 9.30 18.03
CA THR A 849 10.10 10.11 17.25
C THR A 849 10.21 9.63 15.81
N SER A 850 10.63 10.51 14.92
CA SER A 850 11.11 10.13 13.61
C SER A 850 12.40 9.32 13.70
N ARG A 851 12.82 8.72 12.58
CA ARG A 851 14.21 8.28 12.44
C ARG A 851 15.16 9.47 12.67
N VAL A 852 16.36 9.16 13.15
CA VAL A 852 17.43 10.15 13.34
C VAL A 852 18.05 10.46 11.98
N VAL A 853 18.28 11.75 11.70
CA VAL A 853 19.02 12.20 10.53
C VAL A 853 20.24 13.02 10.95
N GLN A 854 21.32 12.89 10.21
CA GLN A 854 22.57 13.58 10.48
C GLN A 854 22.70 14.82 9.58
N PHE A 855 22.98 15.97 10.15
CA PHE A 855 23.23 17.22 9.45
C PHE A 855 24.65 17.71 9.68
N ASN A 856 25.39 17.95 8.60
CA ASN A 856 26.71 18.56 8.64
C ASN A 856 26.62 19.99 8.09
N PRO A 857 26.74 21.04 8.95
CA PRO A 857 26.57 22.41 8.51
C PRO A 857 27.64 22.89 7.51
N ALA A 858 28.85 22.34 7.57
CA ALA A 858 29.96 22.71 6.70
C ALA A 858 29.75 22.32 5.22
N THR A 859 29.01 21.23 4.97
CA THR A 859 28.70 20.78 3.58
C THR A 859 27.46 21.46 3.00
N SER A 860 26.63 22.14 3.82
CA SER A 860 25.39 22.77 3.38
C SER A 860 25.60 24.09 2.63
N THR A 861 26.75 24.73 2.77
CA THR A 861 27.10 26.01 2.10
C THR A 861 27.56 25.84 0.66
N ALA A 862 27.96 24.64 0.24
CA ALA A 862 28.48 24.40 -1.11
C ALA A 862 27.41 24.49 -2.23
N TRP A 863 26.14 24.22 -1.91
CA TRP A 863 25.04 24.23 -2.89
C TRP A 863 24.55 25.63 -3.26
N THR A 864 24.66 26.60 -2.36
CA THR A 864 24.22 27.98 -2.63
C THR A 864 25.16 28.69 -3.62
N ILE A 865 26.42 28.31 -3.66
CA ILE A 865 27.43 28.89 -4.59
C ILE A 865 27.25 28.32 -6.01
N GLN A 866 26.87 27.07 -6.16
CA GLN A 866 26.70 26.44 -7.49
C GLN A 866 25.45 26.95 -8.23
N LEU A 867 24.36 27.28 -7.54
CA LEU A 867 23.18 27.91 -8.13
C LEU A 867 23.42 29.39 -8.52
N SER A 868 24.26 30.13 -7.76
CA SER A 868 24.61 31.50 -8.11
C SER A 868 25.56 31.59 -9.31
N PHE A 869 26.48 30.65 -9.51
CA PHE A 869 27.36 30.60 -10.67
C PHE A 869 26.64 30.25 -11.98
N THR A 870 25.65 29.37 -11.95
CA THR A 870 24.84 29.05 -13.14
C THR A 870 23.94 30.23 -13.55
N THR A 871 23.43 30.99 -12.60
CA THR A 871 22.60 32.18 -12.88
C THR A 871 23.45 33.35 -13.39
N ILE A 872 24.67 33.55 -12.93
CA ILE A 872 25.58 34.57 -13.40
C ILE A 872 26.11 34.24 -14.81
N THR A 873 26.36 32.97 -15.12
CA THR A 873 26.79 32.56 -16.48
C THR A 873 25.66 32.70 -17.50
N LEU A 874 24.38 32.48 -17.14
CA LEU A 874 23.24 32.77 -18.02
C LEU A 874 23.02 34.28 -18.24
N CYS A 875 23.17 35.14 -17.23
CA CYS A 875 23.09 36.59 -17.37
C CYS A 875 24.23 37.16 -18.25
N SER A 876 25.43 36.62 -18.12
CA SER A 876 26.58 37.05 -18.96
C SER A 876 26.42 36.64 -20.43
N SER A 877 25.80 35.48 -20.69
CA SER A 877 25.55 35.00 -22.07
C SER A 877 24.45 35.81 -22.77
N ILE A 878 23.44 36.27 -22.01
CA ILE A 878 22.36 37.13 -22.56
C ILE A 878 22.87 38.54 -22.82
N LEU A 879 23.79 39.08 -22.02
CA LEU A 879 24.40 40.38 -22.28
C LEU A 879 25.34 40.36 -23.49
N TYR A 880 26.03 39.25 -23.76
CA TYR A 880 26.91 39.09 -24.91
C TYR A 880 26.15 38.96 -26.25
N ILE A 881 24.94 38.45 -26.23
CA ILE A 881 24.06 38.34 -27.41
C ILE A 881 23.35 39.67 -27.73
N CYS A 882 23.13 40.56 -26.76
CA CYS A 882 22.55 41.87 -26.95
C CYS A 882 23.59 42.92 -27.46
N LEU A 883 24.91 42.66 -27.30
CA LEU A 883 25.96 43.57 -27.79
C LEU A 883 26.44 43.25 -29.21
N LEU A 884 25.97 42.15 -29.83
CA LEU A 884 26.27 41.77 -31.23
C LEU A 884 25.14 42.09 -32.23
N ARG A 885 24.10 42.87 -31.80
CA ARG A 885 23.00 43.32 -32.70
C ARG A 885 22.79 44.86 -32.68
N HIS A 886 23.91 45.58 -32.64
CA HIS A 886 23.95 46.99 -33.06
C HIS A 886 25.14 47.22 -33.96
#